data_a00f853f88636afcbc3a1ad9deb0edf7
#
_entry.id   a00f853f88636afcbc3a1ad9deb0edf7
#
_cell.length_a   1.000
_cell.length_b   1.000
_cell.length_c   1.000
_cell.angle_alpha   90.00
_cell.angle_beta   90.00
_cell.angle_gamma   90.00
#
_symmetry.space_group_name_H-M   'P 1'
#
loop_
_entity.id
_entity.type
_entity.pdbx_description
1 polymer ?
#
loop_
_entity_poly.entity_id
_entity_poly.type
_entity_poly.pdbx_seq_one_letter_code
_entity_poly.pdbx_strand_id
1 'polypeptide(L)'
;MPKLDPSAPSKTPAKAAARATDSGPSKVEGVRDDAPSLKMAHTDAMAAAMPYNPTKASEHGFANGLNPPPGSSVTPASNLAAGSTLTEANGSDKTGAPPPPGVNTNTGDLGRVRVDSSAQMLTTNQGVRIADNQNSLKLGVRGPALLEDFILREKLTHFDHERIPERIVHARGSGAHGYFENYEALGHLTKAAPFKTAGKITPVFVRFSTVAGERGSKDTARDARGFAVKFYTDEGNWDLVGNNMPVFFIQDAMKFPDLVHAVKPEPHHAMPQAASAHDTFWDFVSLMPESTHMLMWIMSDRAIPRSYATMQGFGVHTYKLVSEANEVSFVKFHWEPKFGTHSLVWDEAVKISGADPDYHRRDLWERIEAGAYPEWELGFQVFSEAEAEKFSFDILDATKLIPEELVPVQKVGRMVLNRNPDNFFAETEQVAFCVAHVVPGIDFSNDPLLAGRIHSYADTQISRLGGPNFHELPINAPLAPVHNNQRDGMHRQAIPRGRVSYEPNSLGGGCPFQAGAVHGFVSVAEKLEATDEQSKVRAKPEKFADHYTQARLFFDSQTPVEQAHIAAAFRFELSKVQVPAIRERMVSSLRHVSEPLARRVGKGLGIQTLPEPMPKALDKPPQPEVSQSPPLSLMARPGQGGVEARKVAILVAPGIVGQSAMNVHAALFAQGASPRFVGPHIGAIETADGVELEADASFENEPGFLFDGLVLPDGAQGVKELAGAGQAMDFVTDQYRHAKPIMVMGASSALLDRAGVPVELPGGGVDPGIVADDGSGTAVQAFCEALAAHRHPERETEPPMV
;
A
#
# COMPACT_ATOMS: atom_id res chain seq x y z
N MET A 1 38.94 52.18 -5.41
CA MET A 1 39.36 50.83 -5.01
C MET A 1 40.63 50.99 -4.17
N PRO A 2 40.64 50.67 -2.87
CA PRO A 2 41.90 50.65 -2.12
C PRO A 2 42.68 49.41 -2.59
N LYS A 3 43.95 49.64 -2.84
CA LYS A 3 44.90 48.57 -3.17
C LYS A 3 45.05 47.67 -1.97
N LEU A 4 44.85 46.37 -2.16
CA LEU A 4 45.17 45.33 -1.17
C LEU A 4 46.67 45.34 -0.97
N ASP A 5 47.11 45.53 0.27
CA ASP A 5 48.52 45.45 0.68
C ASP A 5 48.95 43.97 0.76
N PRO A 6 49.89 43.52 -0.04
CA PRO A 6 50.34 42.12 -0.03
C PRO A 6 51.20 41.74 1.17
N SER A 7 51.44 42.66 2.11
CA SER A 7 52.34 42.45 3.25
C SER A 7 51.67 42.20 4.59
N ALA A 8 50.35 41.99 4.65
CA ALA A 8 49.69 41.62 5.89
C ALA A 8 50.04 40.16 6.30
N PRO A 9 50.65 39.93 7.45
CA PRO A 9 51.06 38.58 7.83
C PRO A 9 49.84 37.71 8.06
N SER A 10 49.85 36.56 7.39
CA SER A 10 48.82 35.52 7.60
C SER A 10 48.82 35.17 9.11
N LYS A 11 47.67 35.29 9.73
CA LYS A 11 47.45 34.88 11.12
C LYS A 11 47.73 33.37 11.21
N THR A 12 48.63 33.01 12.08
CA THR A 12 49.08 31.65 12.29
C THR A 12 47.91 30.72 12.61
N PRO A 13 47.89 29.53 12.08
CA PRO A 13 46.77 28.54 12.30
C PRO A 13 46.53 28.23 13.77
N ALA A 14 47.56 28.30 14.63
CA ALA A 14 47.48 28.03 16.05
C ALA A 14 46.58 29.04 16.82
N LYS A 15 46.55 30.31 16.44
CA LYS A 15 45.64 31.29 17.05
C LYS A 15 44.18 31.10 16.64
N ALA A 16 43.97 30.64 15.41
CA ALA A 16 42.64 30.33 14.95
C ALA A 16 42.07 29.07 15.58
N ALA A 17 42.89 28.02 15.75
CA ALA A 17 42.50 26.79 16.43
C ALA A 17 42.17 27.04 17.92
N ALA A 18 43.00 27.87 18.61
CA ALA A 18 42.72 28.22 20.00
C ALA A 18 41.41 29.02 20.18
N ARG A 19 41.09 29.85 19.20
CA ARG A 19 39.81 30.57 19.17
C ARG A 19 38.64 29.65 18.94
N ALA A 20 38.82 28.59 18.17
CA ALA A 20 37.75 27.60 17.89
C ALA A 20 37.39 26.78 19.14
N THR A 21 38.37 26.45 19.99
CA THR A 21 38.14 25.68 21.22
C THR A 21 37.53 26.50 22.33
N ASP A 22 37.73 27.82 22.34
CA ASP A 22 37.26 28.68 23.43
C ASP A 22 35.87 29.33 23.19
N SER A 23 35.35 29.21 22.00
CA SER A 23 34.22 30.08 21.61
C SER A 23 32.98 29.37 21.23
N GLY A 24 32.91 28.09 21.23
CA GLY A 24 31.75 27.31 20.81
C GLY A 24 31.47 27.39 19.31
N PRO A 25 30.33 26.82 18.86
CA PRO A 25 30.06 26.52 17.46
C PRO A 25 30.18 27.68 16.48
N SER A 26 29.76 28.88 16.90
CA SER A 26 29.72 30.06 16.02
C SER A 26 31.09 30.61 15.67
N LYS A 27 32.13 30.22 16.39
CA LYS A 27 33.51 30.69 16.15
C LYS A 27 34.30 29.76 15.27
N VAL A 28 33.84 28.55 15.06
CA VAL A 28 34.43 27.59 14.11
C VAL A 28 34.24 28.05 12.67
N GLU A 29 33.17 28.77 12.41
CA GLU A 29 32.93 29.38 11.09
C GLU A 29 34.03 30.35 10.65
N GLY A 30 34.83 30.82 11.57
CA GLY A 30 35.99 31.68 11.29
C GLY A 30 37.31 30.93 10.96
N VAL A 31 37.32 29.63 11.10
CA VAL A 31 38.50 28.80 10.82
C VAL A 31 38.47 28.39 9.35
N ARG A 32 39.19 29.14 8.52
CA ARG A 32 39.11 29.00 7.06
C ARG A 32 40.14 28.11 6.42
N ASP A 33 41.17 27.85 7.14
CA ASP A 33 42.26 26.97 6.69
C ASP A 33 42.08 25.60 7.28
N ASP A 34 40.93 25.38 7.67
CA ASP A 34 40.46 24.23 8.19
C ASP A 34 40.91 23.08 7.43
N ALA A 35 41.82 22.40 7.92
CA ALA A 35 41.98 21.02 7.58
C ALA A 35 40.58 20.37 7.73
N PRO A 36 40.07 19.63 6.76
CA PRO A 36 38.78 18.94 6.85
C PRO A 36 38.60 18.15 8.15
N SER A 37 39.72 17.65 8.73
CA SER A 37 39.78 16.96 10.01
C SER A 37 39.36 17.80 11.23
N LEU A 38 39.68 19.10 11.25
CA LEU A 38 39.29 19.96 12.38
C LEU A 38 37.81 20.28 12.36
N LYS A 39 37.24 20.47 11.15
CA LYS A 39 35.82 20.72 10.97
C LYS A 39 35.00 19.47 11.30
N MET A 40 35.46 18.29 10.91
CA MET A 40 34.85 17.03 11.27
C MET A 40 34.84 16.82 12.80
N ALA A 41 35.95 16.97 13.46
CA ALA A 41 36.07 16.83 14.92
C ALA A 41 35.14 17.80 15.68
N HIS A 42 34.94 19.00 15.13
CA HIS A 42 34.01 19.96 15.72
C HIS A 42 32.55 19.59 15.47
N THR A 43 32.22 19.13 14.27
CA THR A 43 30.88 18.64 13.91
C THR A 43 30.50 17.42 14.78
N ASP A 44 31.46 16.54 14.99
CA ASP A 44 31.33 15.37 15.88
C ASP A 44 31.06 15.78 17.33
N ALA A 45 31.81 16.76 17.85
CA ALA A 45 31.59 17.27 19.20
C ALA A 45 30.25 17.97 19.36
N MET A 46 29.79 18.71 18.34
CA MET A 46 28.50 19.35 18.32
C MET A 46 27.36 18.31 18.31
N ALA A 47 27.47 17.31 17.49
CA ALA A 47 26.43 16.27 17.40
C ALA A 47 26.36 15.43 18.68
N ALA A 48 27.53 15.15 19.31
CA ALA A 48 27.58 14.49 20.60
C ALA A 48 26.99 15.33 21.74
N ALA A 49 27.02 16.66 21.60
CA ALA A 49 26.48 17.59 22.61
C ALA A 49 24.99 17.93 22.37
N MET A 50 24.42 17.49 21.24
CA MET A 50 22.97 17.68 21.02
C MET A 50 22.16 16.88 22.04
N PRO A 51 21.12 17.47 22.63
CA PRO A 51 20.19 16.70 23.43
C PRO A 51 19.63 15.61 22.54
N TYR A 52 19.85 14.36 22.92
CA TYR A 52 19.50 13.32 22.36
C TYR A 52 19.04 12.88 21.67
N ASN A 53 19.42 12.12 21.05
CA ASN A 53 18.75 11.08 20.33
C ASN A 53 19.67 9.90 20.18
N PRO A 54 19.41 8.74 20.80
CA PRO A 54 20.23 7.55 20.63
C PRO A 54 20.42 7.22 19.16
N THR A 55 19.43 7.53 18.31
CA THR A 55 19.49 7.35 16.87
C THR A 55 20.60 8.21 16.26
N LYS A 56 20.67 9.48 16.62
CA LYS A 56 21.73 10.37 16.15
C LYS A 56 23.11 9.98 16.70
N ALA A 57 23.15 9.53 17.93
CA ALA A 57 24.38 9.00 18.50
C ALA A 57 24.87 7.77 17.75
N SER A 58 23.95 6.94 17.27
CA SER A 58 24.26 5.77 16.43
C SER A 58 24.76 6.16 15.06
N GLU A 59 24.10 7.12 14.41
CA GLU A 59 24.54 7.67 13.12
C GLU A 59 25.92 8.28 13.26
N HIS A 60 26.17 8.95 14.36
CA HIS A 60 27.46 9.52 14.65
C HIS A 60 28.50 8.46 14.95
N GLY A 61 28.11 7.38 15.60
CA GLY A 61 28.96 6.23 15.83
C GLY A 61 29.46 5.62 14.52
N PHE A 62 28.67 5.65 13.46
CA PHE A 62 29.11 5.23 12.13
C PHE A 62 30.21 6.13 11.58
N ALA A 63 30.01 7.44 11.65
CA ALA A 63 31.03 8.41 11.21
C ALA A 63 32.38 8.20 11.89
N ASN A 64 32.35 7.68 13.12
CA ASN A 64 33.54 7.34 13.89
C ASN A 64 33.94 5.85 13.80
N GLY A 65 33.33 5.09 12.90
CA GLY A 65 33.57 3.66 12.76
C GLY A 65 32.98 2.79 13.88
N LEU A 66 32.06 3.33 14.69
CA LEU A 66 31.33 2.61 15.73
C LEU A 66 29.99 2.09 15.19
N ASN A 67 29.72 0.82 15.40
CA ASN A 67 28.41 0.27 15.11
C ASN A 67 27.41 0.75 16.17
N PRO A 68 26.17 1.07 15.78
CA PRO A 68 25.12 1.35 16.75
C PRO A 68 24.89 0.15 17.66
N PRO A 69 24.51 0.39 18.92
CA PRO A 69 24.19 -0.70 19.84
C PRO A 69 23.10 -1.60 19.28
N PRO A 70 23.15 -2.91 19.51
CA PRO A 70 22.04 -3.80 19.21
C PRO A 70 20.76 -3.29 19.88
N GLY A 71 19.66 -3.25 19.13
CA GLY A 71 18.37 -2.80 19.64
C GLY A 71 18.15 -1.29 19.62
N SER A 72 19.04 -0.49 18.98
CA SER A 72 18.71 0.89 18.67
C SER A 72 17.49 0.91 17.75
N SER A 73 16.56 1.83 17.99
CA SER A 73 15.26 1.91 17.36
C SER A 73 15.26 2.23 15.87
N VAL A 74 16.41 2.43 15.29
CA VAL A 74 16.56 2.59 13.85
C VAL A 74 16.59 1.20 13.26
N THR A 75 15.48 0.74 12.80
CA THR A 75 15.33 -0.44 11.94
C THR A 75 16.31 -1.55 12.31
N PRO A 76 15.99 -2.40 13.29
CA PRO A 76 16.92 -3.47 13.75
C PRO A 76 17.34 -4.41 12.62
N ALA A 77 16.54 -4.50 11.59
CA ALA A 77 16.81 -5.33 10.41
C ALA A 77 17.61 -4.61 9.34
N SER A 78 17.76 -3.28 9.42
CA SER A 78 18.55 -2.60 8.43
C SER A 78 20.00 -3.04 8.56
N ASN A 79 20.64 -3.25 7.44
CA ASN A 79 22.09 -3.36 7.43
C ASN A 79 22.64 -2.01 7.85
N LEU A 80 22.87 -1.89 9.11
CA LEU A 80 23.22 -0.64 9.76
C LEU A 80 24.49 -0.03 9.18
N ALA A 81 25.43 -0.87 8.79
CA ALA A 81 26.68 -0.41 8.19
C ALA A 81 26.49 0.25 6.82
N ALA A 82 25.50 -0.20 6.06
CA ALA A 82 25.22 0.31 4.72
C ALA A 82 23.96 1.17 4.64
N GLY A 83 23.19 1.32 5.71
CA GLY A 83 21.89 1.98 5.67
C GLY A 83 20.86 1.25 4.79
N SER A 84 21.10 -0.04 4.49
CA SER A 84 20.25 -0.86 3.65
C SER A 84 19.31 -1.73 4.48
N THR A 85 18.09 -1.97 3.99
CA THR A 85 17.15 -2.94 4.56
C THR A 85 17.49 -4.38 4.17
N LEU A 86 18.47 -4.59 3.30
CA LEU A 86 18.93 -5.91 2.88
C LEU A 86 19.67 -6.63 4.02
N THR A 87 19.20 -7.82 4.37
CA THR A 87 19.85 -8.71 5.35
C THR A 87 20.06 -10.09 4.74
N GLU A 88 20.84 -10.95 5.42
CA GLU A 88 20.97 -12.36 5.00
C GLU A 88 19.62 -13.10 5.01
N ALA A 89 18.73 -12.71 5.91
CA ALA A 89 17.42 -13.34 6.06
C ALA A 89 16.40 -12.92 4.98
N ASN A 90 16.58 -11.76 4.35
CA ASN A 90 15.62 -11.17 3.42
C ASN A 90 16.20 -10.82 2.04
N GLY A 91 17.20 -11.54 1.56
CA GLY A 91 17.85 -11.33 0.26
C GLY A 91 16.98 -11.58 -0.98
N SER A 92 15.71 -11.20 -0.94
CA SER A 92 14.72 -11.50 -1.97
C SER A 92 14.49 -10.39 -2.99
N ASP A 93 15.32 -9.37 -3.02
CA ASP A 93 15.25 -8.36 -4.09
C ASP A 93 15.97 -8.82 -5.37
N LYS A 94 16.04 -7.96 -6.37
CA LYS A 94 16.71 -8.20 -7.65
C LYS A 94 18.22 -8.43 -7.54
N THR A 95 18.79 -8.24 -6.37
CA THR A 95 20.24 -8.39 -6.13
C THR A 95 20.69 -9.83 -5.92
N GLY A 96 19.81 -10.81 -6.04
CA GLY A 96 20.08 -12.22 -5.81
C GLY A 96 21.35 -12.79 -6.45
N ALA A 97 21.38 -14.06 -6.79
CA ALA A 97 22.53 -14.71 -7.42
C ALA A 97 23.03 -13.95 -8.66
N PRO A 98 24.33 -14.02 -8.98
CA PRO A 98 24.87 -13.41 -10.20
C PRO A 98 24.02 -13.83 -11.41
N PRO A 99 23.65 -12.89 -12.29
CA PRO A 99 22.84 -13.21 -13.43
C PRO A 99 23.57 -14.20 -14.36
N PRO A 100 22.83 -15.07 -15.05
CA PRO A 100 23.38 -15.96 -16.06
C PRO A 100 24.10 -15.20 -17.16
N PRO A 101 25.02 -15.80 -17.90
CA PRO A 101 25.67 -15.18 -19.04
C PRO A 101 24.63 -14.65 -20.05
N GLY A 102 24.80 -13.41 -20.50
CA GLY A 102 23.87 -12.76 -21.42
C GLY A 102 22.79 -11.90 -20.78
N VAL A 103 22.62 -11.96 -19.45
CA VAL A 103 21.73 -11.06 -18.74
C VAL A 103 22.31 -9.65 -18.66
N ASN A 104 21.45 -8.64 -18.73
CA ASN A 104 21.87 -7.25 -18.65
C ASN A 104 22.25 -6.86 -17.21
N THR A 105 23.49 -7.13 -16.82
CA THR A 105 24.04 -6.83 -15.50
C THR A 105 24.15 -5.33 -15.22
N ASN A 106 24.03 -4.49 -16.23
CA ASN A 106 24.19 -3.03 -16.07
C ASN A 106 22.93 -2.36 -15.50
N THR A 107 21.76 -2.96 -15.64
CA THR A 107 20.49 -2.35 -15.22
C THR A 107 19.62 -3.27 -14.36
N GLY A 108 19.86 -4.58 -14.36
CA GLY A 108 19.02 -5.56 -13.68
C GLY A 108 19.30 -5.78 -12.20
N ASP A 109 20.40 -5.27 -11.67
CA ASP A 109 20.87 -5.56 -10.31
C ASP A 109 20.82 -4.28 -9.43
N LEU A 110 19.95 -4.27 -8.42
CA LEU A 110 19.83 -3.14 -7.48
C LEU A 110 21.08 -2.96 -6.60
N GLY A 111 21.78 -4.05 -6.26
CA GLY A 111 23.00 -3.98 -5.44
C GLY A 111 24.07 -3.09 -6.06
N ARG A 112 24.17 -3.10 -7.38
CA ARG A 112 25.14 -2.31 -8.13
C ARG A 112 24.92 -0.79 -7.99
N VAL A 113 23.70 -0.36 -7.75
CA VAL A 113 23.32 1.07 -7.66
C VAL A 113 23.07 1.54 -6.24
N ARG A 114 23.20 0.67 -5.24
CA ARG A 114 23.15 1.08 -3.84
C ARG A 114 24.40 1.87 -3.50
N VAL A 115 24.19 2.99 -2.83
CA VAL A 115 25.28 3.88 -2.38
C VAL A 115 25.24 3.94 -0.85
N ASP A 116 26.33 3.49 -0.24
CA ASP A 116 26.55 3.71 1.16
C ASP A 116 27.28 5.06 1.34
N SER A 117 26.62 6.00 1.98
CA SER A 117 27.17 7.32 2.28
C SER A 117 27.74 7.41 3.70
N SER A 118 27.71 6.34 4.49
CA SER A 118 28.33 6.30 5.81
C SER A 118 29.84 6.53 5.69
N ALA A 119 30.40 7.38 6.51
CA ALA A 119 31.81 7.77 6.48
C ALA A 119 32.30 8.42 5.16
N GLN A 120 31.41 8.79 4.26
CA GLN A 120 31.76 9.51 3.01
C GLN A 120 31.69 11.02 3.23
N MET A 121 32.68 11.73 2.71
CA MET A 121 32.66 13.21 2.65
C MET A 121 31.73 13.66 1.53
N LEU A 122 30.99 14.76 1.74
CA LEU A 122 30.16 15.35 0.72
C LEU A 122 31.02 15.76 -0.50
N THR A 123 30.48 15.52 -1.67
CA THR A 123 31.03 15.93 -2.95
C THR A 123 30.00 16.62 -3.80
N THR A 124 30.44 17.31 -4.84
CA THR A 124 29.59 17.70 -5.95
C THR A 124 29.20 16.48 -6.78
N ASN A 125 28.27 16.66 -7.74
CA ASN A 125 27.91 15.61 -8.69
C ASN A 125 29.10 15.16 -9.57
N GLN A 126 30.16 15.96 -9.64
CA GLN A 126 31.39 15.63 -10.37
C GLN A 126 32.48 15.02 -9.46
N GLY A 127 32.15 14.69 -8.22
CA GLY A 127 33.06 14.06 -7.28
C GLY A 127 34.06 15.01 -6.58
N VAL A 128 33.91 16.33 -6.71
CA VAL A 128 34.77 17.31 -6.03
C VAL A 128 34.37 17.38 -4.55
N ARG A 129 35.31 17.14 -3.65
CA ARG A 129 35.07 17.22 -2.20
C ARG A 129 34.67 18.62 -1.77
N ILE A 130 33.65 18.74 -0.96
CA ILE A 130 33.12 20.00 -0.46
C ILE A 130 33.68 20.25 0.94
N ALA A 131 34.35 21.40 1.10
CA ALA A 131 34.92 21.82 2.38
C ALA A 131 33.88 22.58 3.25
N ASP A 132 32.94 23.27 2.62
CA ASP A 132 31.88 24.01 3.33
C ASP A 132 30.58 24.00 2.51
N ASN A 133 29.50 23.43 3.09
CA ASN A 133 28.16 23.46 2.50
C ASN A 133 27.14 24.21 3.38
N GLN A 134 27.63 24.93 4.40
CA GLN A 134 26.79 25.70 5.32
C GLN A 134 26.59 27.13 4.87
N ASN A 135 27.58 27.68 4.18
CA ASN A 135 27.57 29.08 3.76
C ASN A 135 27.82 29.22 2.25
N SER A 136 27.07 30.11 1.61
CA SER A 136 27.35 30.52 0.23
C SER A 136 28.66 31.34 0.15
N LEU A 137 29.35 31.26 -0.96
CA LEU A 137 30.54 32.06 -1.25
C LEU A 137 30.12 33.52 -1.46
N LYS A 138 30.67 34.44 -0.65
CA LYS A 138 30.28 35.85 -0.63
C LYS A 138 31.46 36.76 -0.77
N LEU A 139 31.21 37.94 -1.27
CA LEU A 139 32.18 39.06 -1.23
C LEU A 139 32.13 39.72 0.14
N GLY A 140 32.92 39.22 1.09
CA GLY A 140 32.84 39.59 2.51
C GLY A 140 31.64 38.98 3.22
N VAL A 141 31.64 39.02 4.57
CA VAL A 141 30.67 38.32 5.44
C VAL A 141 29.21 38.74 5.19
N ARG A 142 28.99 39.97 4.81
CA ARG A 142 27.65 40.55 4.52
C ARG A 142 27.47 40.87 3.03
N GLY A 143 28.43 40.51 2.19
CA GLY A 143 28.35 40.80 0.74
C GLY A 143 27.42 39.84 0.01
N PRO A 144 27.20 40.13 -1.29
CA PRO A 144 26.38 39.26 -2.14
C PRO A 144 27.07 37.91 -2.39
N ALA A 145 26.27 36.88 -2.62
CA ALA A 145 26.74 35.58 -3.11
C ALA A 145 27.34 35.75 -4.52
N LEU A 146 28.44 35.04 -4.78
CA LEU A 146 29.15 35.13 -6.06
C LEU A 146 28.57 34.10 -7.05
N LEU A 147 28.54 34.49 -8.34
CA LEU A 147 28.05 33.60 -9.40
C LEU A 147 28.95 32.36 -9.60
N GLU A 148 30.21 32.45 -9.21
CA GLU A 148 31.17 31.33 -9.27
C GLU A 148 30.97 30.29 -8.18
N ASP A 149 30.02 30.47 -7.25
CA ASP A 149 29.67 29.46 -6.26
C ASP A 149 28.93 28.29 -6.91
N PHE A 150 29.69 27.43 -7.56
CA PHE A 150 29.12 26.26 -8.24
C PHE A 150 28.54 25.22 -7.27
N ILE A 151 29.01 25.17 -6.00
CA ILE A 151 28.49 24.28 -4.98
C ILE A 151 27.03 24.67 -4.61
N LEU A 152 26.80 25.97 -4.32
CA LEU A 152 25.48 26.50 -4.05
C LEU A 152 24.54 26.28 -5.24
N ARG A 153 25.01 26.58 -6.44
CA ARG A 153 24.20 26.46 -7.66
C ARG A 153 23.80 25.02 -7.94
N GLU A 154 24.73 24.07 -7.84
CA GLU A 154 24.45 22.66 -8.03
C GLU A 154 23.42 22.15 -7.01
N LYS A 155 23.61 22.53 -5.72
CA LYS A 155 22.72 22.15 -4.61
C LYS A 155 21.30 22.68 -4.82
N LEU A 156 21.13 23.95 -5.19
CA LEU A 156 19.81 24.53 -5.46
C LEU A 156 19.19 23.95 -6.73
N THR A 157 19.95 23.84 -7.80
CA THR A 157 19.45 23.27 -9.07
C THR A 157 18.94 21.83 -8.86
N HIS A 158 19.68 21.01 -8.12
CA HIS A 158 19.21 19.65 -7.84
C HIS A 158 17.93 19.66 -7.01
N PHE A 159 17.92 20.44 -5.91
CA PHE A 159 16.78 20.57 -5.01
C PHE A 159 15.50 20.99 -5.75
N ASP A 160 15.60 21.96 -6.65
CA ASP A 160 14.46 22.46 -7.42
C ASP A 160 13.87 21.38 -8.36
N HIS A 161 14.60 20.30 -8.63
CA HIS A 161 14.21 19.24 -9.56
C HIS A 161 14.05 17.85 -8.89
N GLU A 162 13.91 17.81 -7.57
CA GLU A 162 13.75 16.55 -6.80
C GLU A 162 12.32 15.97 -6.83
N ARG A 163 11.50 16.39 -7.77
CA ARG A 163 10.13 15.89 -7.93
C ARG A 163 9.90 15.43 -9.37
N ILE A 164 9.11 14.36 -9.48
CA ILE A 164 8.55 13.91 -10.75
C ILE A 164 7.02 14.05 -10.68
N PRO A 165 6.31 14.13 -11.82
CA PRO A 165 4.86 14.16 -11.83
C PRO A 165 4.26 12.98 -11.07
N GLU A 166 3.17 13.23 -10.37
CA GLU A 166 2.39 12.17 -9.74
C GLU A 166 1.84 11.19 -10.78
N ARG A 167 1.55 9.96 -10.39
CA ARG A 167 0.71 9.07 -11.19
C ARG A 167 -0.68 9.68 -11.34
N ILE A 168 -1.25 9.58 -12.53
CA ILE A 168 -2.59 10.13 -12.83
C ILE A 168 -3.65 9.60 -11.85
N VAL A 169 -3.59 8.32 -11.55
CA VAL A 169 -4.26 7.66 -10.44
C VAL A 169 -3.24 6.83 -9.67
N HIS A 170 -3.56 6.39 -8.46
CA HIS A 170 -2.65 5.65 -7.59
C HIS A 170 -1.42 6.46 -7.11
N ALA A 171 -1.52 7.77 -7.00
CA ALA A 171 -0.40 8.63 -6.59
C ALA A 171 0.07 8.31 -5.16
N ARG A 172 -0.85 8.17 -4.22
CA ARG A 172 -0.59 7.72 -2.85
C ARG A 172 -0.37 6.22 -2.81
N GLY A 173 0.78 5.75 -2.32
CA GLY A 173 1.05 4.32 -2.21
C GLY A 173 2.37 3.99 -1.53
N SER A 174 2.60 2.69 -1.33
CA SER A 174 3.79 2.12 -0.69
C SER A 174 4.20 0.84 -1.41
N GLY A 175 5.48 0.52 -1.39
CA GLY A 175 5.99 -0.68 -2.04
C GLY A 175 6.83 -1.53 -1.10
N ALA A 176 7.04 -2.79 -1.49
CA ALA A 176 7.93 -3.72 -0.83
C ALA A 176 8.50 -4.72 -1.82
N HIS A 177 9.69 -5.23 -1.53
CA HIS A 177 10.29 -6.36 -2.22
C HIS A 177 9.81 -7.67 -1.63
N GLY A 178 9.87 -8.71 -2.44
CA GLY A 178 9.53 -10.05 -2.01
C GLY A 178 9.85 -11.08 -3.07
N TYR A 179 9.24 -12.22 -2.93
CA TYR A 179 9.34 -13.30 -3.88
C TYR A 179 7.98 -13.98 -4.09
N PHE A 180 7.84 -14.56 -5.27
CA PHE A 180 6.79 -15.51 -5.60
C PHE A 180 7.37 -16.91 -5.65
N GLU A 181 6.71 -17.87 -5.02
CA GLU A 181 7.04 -19.28 -5.05
C GLU A 181 5.92 -20.08 -5.71
N ASN A 182 6.22 -20.75 -6.81
CA ASN A 182 5.27 -21.60 -7.51
C ASN A 182 5.12 -22.96 -6.82
N TYR A 183 3.90 -23.44 -6.61
CA TYR A 183 3.66 -24.71 -5.91
C TYR A 183 3.94 -25.92 -6.78
N GLU A 184 3.52 -25.89 -8.04
CA GLU A 184 3.65 -27.03 -8.97
C GLU A 184 3.94 -26.56 -10.39
N ALA A 185 4.38 -27.48 -11.24
CA ALA A 185 4.61 -27.17 -12.65
C ALA A 185 3.28 -27.06 -13.39
N LEU A 186 3.03 -25.90 -14.01
CA LEU A 186 1.76 -25.60 -14.68
C LEU A 186 1.89 -25.57 -16.21
N GLY A 187 2.84 -26.32 -16.81
CA GLY A 187 3.04 -26.37 -18.26
C GLY A 187 1.80 -26.75 -19.07
N HIS A 188 0.87 -27.46 -18.44
CA HIS A 188 -0.43 -27.80 -19.04
C HIS A 188 -1.38 -26.60 -19.16
N LEU A 189 -1.17 -25.54 -18.39
CA LEU A 189 -1.95 -24.28 -18.43
C LEU A 189 -1.18 -23.17 -19.13
N THR A 190 0.09 -23.01 -18.76
CA THR A 190 0.91 -21.91 -19.25
C THR A 190 2.38 -22.27 -19.33
N LYS A 191 3.05 -21.83 -20.40
CA LYS A 191 4.50 -21.89 -20.56
C LYS A 191 5.25 -20.73 -19.93
N ALA A 192 4.58 -19.84 -19.20
CA ALA A 192 5.19 -18.66 -18.58
C ALA A 192 6.23 -19.04 -17.51
N ALA A 193 7.37 -18.38 -17.56
CA ALA A 193 8.55 -18.69 -16.75
C ALA A 193 8.30 -18.88 -15.25
N PRO A 194 7.50 -18.07 -14.55
CA PRO A 194 7.24 -18.27 -13.12
C PRO A 194 6.59 -19.59 -12.76
N PHE A 195 5.87 -20.23 -13.71
CA PHE A 195 5.02 -21.40 -13.49
C PHE A 195 5.60 -22.70 -14.04
N LYS A 196 6.79 -22.67 -14.66
CA LYS A 196 7.39 -23.85 -15.33
C LYS A 196 7.78 -24.97 -14.38
N THR A 197 8.20 -24.64 -13.17
CA THR A 197 8.81 -25.61 -12.25
C THR A 197 8.26 -25.43 -10.85
N ALA A 198 7.95 -26.55 -10.17
CA ALA A 198 7.57 -26.54 -8.77
C ALA A 198 8.69 -25.94 -7.89
N GLY A 199 8.32 -25.14 -6.92
CA GLY A 199 9.25 -24.45 -6.00
C GLY A 199 10.09 -23.34 -6.64
N LYS A 200 9.80 -22.96 -7.89
CA LYS A 200 10.53 -21.86 -8.53
C LYS A 200 10.27 -20.56 -7.81
N ILE A 201 11.35 -19.90 -7.41
CA ILE A 201 11.34 -18.57 -6.81
C ILE A 201 11.54 -17.52 -7.90
N THR A 202 10.64 -16.53 -7.94
CA THR A 202 10.72 -15.37 -8.83
C THR A 202 10.70 -14.11 -7.98
N PRO A 203 11.72 -13.23 -8.04
CA PRO A 203 11.70 -11.97 -7.32
C PRO A 203 10.51 -11.10 -7.75
N VAL A 204 9.92 -10.37 -6.78
CA VAL A 204 8.84 -9.43 -7.06
C VAL A 204 9.08 -8.08 -6.39
N PHE A 205 8.50 -7.05 -6.98
CA PHE A 205 8.25 -5.78 -6.32
C PHE A 205 6.77 -5.47 -6.38
N VAL A 206 6.19 -5.19 -5.22
CA VAL A 206 4.75 -4.92 -5.12
C VAL A 206 4.53 -3.48 -4.71
N ARG A 207 3.55 -2.83 -5.34
CA ARG A 207 3.10 -1.51 -4.91
C ARG A 207 1.61 -1.50 -4.64
N PHE A 208 1.25 -1.14 -3.42
CA PHE A 208 -0.12 -0.86 -2.99
C PHE A 208 -0.39 0.64 -3.06
N SER A 209 -1.65 1.03 -3.31
CA SER A 209 -2.02 2.44 -3.43
C SER A 209 -3.50 2.67 -3.22
N THR A 210 -3.92 3.88 -2.88
CA THR A 210 -5.27 4.36 -3.14
C THR A 210 -5.42 4.68 -4.63
N VAL A 211 -6.61 5.05 -5.09
CA VAL A 211 -6.85 5.38 -6.51
C VAL A 211 -7.02 6.88 -6.71
N ALA A 212 -7.97 7.49 -6.02
CA ALA A 212 -8.39 8.88 -6.25
C ALA A 212 -7.46 9.91 -5.62
N GLY A 213 -6.88 9.60 -4.46
CA GLY A 213 -6.09 10.55 -3.67
C GLY A 213 -4.77 10.94 -4.32
N GLU A 214 -4.38 12.20 -4.13
CA GLU A 214 -3.07 12.71 -4.48
C GLU A 214 -1.99 12.08 -3.58
N ARG A 215 -0.72 12.28 -3.93
CA ARG A 215 0.42 11.71 -3.19
C ARG A 215 0.42 12.06 -1.70
N GLY A 216 0.02 13.27 -1.33
CA GLY A 216 -0.07 13.76 0.05
C GLY A 216 -1.38 13.43 0.77
N SER A 217 -2.27 12.63 0.18
CA SER A 217 -3.52 12.21 0.81
C SER A 217 -3.31 11.15 1.90
N LYS A 218 -4.39 10.61 2.45
CA LYS A 218 -4.43 9.65 3.55
C LYS A 218 -4.65 8.21 3.06
N ASP A 219 -4.15 7.24 3.82
CA ASP A 219 -4.26 5.82 3.48
C ASP A 219 -5.66 5.24 3.69
N THR A 220 -6.39 5.68 4.73
CA THR A 220 -7.67 5.09 5.13
C THR A 220 -8.90 5.73 4.48
N ALA A 221 -8.72 6.47 3.39
CA ALA A 221 -9.83 6.95 2.57
C ALA A 221 -10.68 5.78 2.03
N ARG A 222 -12.00 5.99 1.90
CA ARG A 222 -12.88 5.06 1.18
C ARG A 222 -12.54 5.12 -0.30
N ASP A 223 -11.86 4.10 -0.79
CA ASP A 223 -11.35 4.04 -2.17
C ASP A 223 -10.98 2.59 -2.51
N ALA A 224 -10.90 2.25 -3.79
CA ALA A 224 -10.24 1.02 -4.20
C ALA A 224 -8.75 1.09 -3.86
N ARG A 225 -8.13 -0.06 -3.67
CA ARG A 225 -6.67 -0.15 -3.50
C ARG A 225 -6.05 -0.79 -4.72
N GLY A 226 -5.05 -0.10 -5.30
CA GLY A 226 -4.18 -0.70 -6.28
C GLY A 226 -3.36 -1.82 -5.66
N PHE A 227 -3.15 -2.88 -6.42
CA PHE A 227 -2.36 -4.04 -6.08
C PHE A 227 -1.55 -4.41 -7.31
N ALA A 228 -0.39 -3.79 -7.49
CA ALA A 228 0.46 -3.98 -8.65
C ALA A 228 1.68 -4.81 -8.30
N VAL A 229 1.87 -5.94 -8.99
CA VAL A 229 2.97 -6.87 -8.79
C VAL A 229 3.82 -6.92 -10.04
N LYS A 230 5.10 -6.62 -9.90
CA LYS A 230 6.12 -6.80 -10.94
C LYS A 230 6.91 -8.07 -10.64
N PHE A 231 6.84 -9.04 -11.53
CA PHE A 231 7.67 -10.26 -11.49
C PHE A 231 8.90 -10.06 -12.37
N TYR A 232 10.06 -10.26 -11.78
CA TYR A 232 11.33 -10.23 -12.52
C TYR A 232 11.69 -11.65 -12.95
N THR A 233 11.18 -12.03 -14.13
CA THR A 233 11.35 -13.40 -14.61
C THR A 233 12.59 -13.58 -15.50
N ASP A 234 12.97 -14.81 -15.77
CA ASP A 234 14.08 -15.14 -16.67
C ASP A 234 13.75 -14.80 -18.15
N GLU A 235 12.48 -14.57 -18.47
CA GLU A 235 11.99 -14.30 -19.84
C GLU A 235 11.51 -12.85 -20.00
N GLY A 236 11.74 -11.99 -18.99
CA GLY A 236 11.33 -10.59 -18.99
C GLY A 236 10.50 -10.24 -17.76
N ASN A 237 10.09 -8.98 -17.66
CA ASN A 237 9.19 -8.55 -16.60
C ASN A 237 7.75 -8.91 -16.95
N TRP A 238 7.02 -9.46 -15.98
CA TRP A 238 5.58 -9.58 -16.03
C TRP A 238 4.95 -8.71 -14.95
N ASP A 239 4.01 -7.86 -15.35
CA ASP A 239 3.31 -6.96 -14.42
C ASP A 239 1.84 -7.38 -14.31
N LEU A 240 1.45 -7.89 -13.14
CA LEU A 240 0.05 -8.11 -12.80
C LEU A 240 -0.48 -6.88 -12.05
N VAL A 241 -1.15 -5.99 -12.80
CA VAL A 241 -1.58 -4.68 -12.30
C VAL A 241 -3.06 -4.72 -11.94
N GLY A 242 -3.34 -5.07 -10.71
CA GLY A 242 -4.68 -5.30 -10.19
C GLY A 242 -5.14 -4.30 -9.13
N ASN A 243 -6.29 -4.61 -8.55
CA ASN A 243 -6.92 -3.87 -7.45
C ASN A 243 -7.41 -4.86 -6.38
N ASN A 244 -7.81 -4.33 -5.21
CA ASN A 244 -8.46 -5.11 -4.16
C ASN A 244 -9.95 -5.40 -4.43
N MET A 245 -10.42 -5.08 -5.62
CA MET A 245 -11.78 -5.33 -6.09
C MET A 245 -11.72 -6.00 -7.48
N PRO A 246 -12.55 -7.03 -7.75
CA PRO A 246 -12.48 -7.83 -8.97
C PRO A 246 -13.13 -7.15 -10.19
N VAL A 247 -13.82 -6.05 -9.98
CA VAL A 247 -14.54 -5.30 -10.99
C VAL A 247 -14.12 -3.84 -11.04
N PHE A 248 -14.53 -3.13 -12.08
CA PHE A 248 -14.26 -1.73 -12.26
C PHE A 248 -15.52 -0.93 -12.60
N PHE A 249 -15.44 0.42 -12.60
CA PHE A 249 -16.59 1.31 -12.83
C PHE A 249 -17.11 1.33 -14.27
N ILE A 250 -16.25 1.00 -15.23
CA ILE A 250 -16.50 1.20 -16.66
C ILE A 250 -16.13 -0.03 -17.46
N GLN A 251 -16.79 -0.20 -18.58
CA GLN A 251 -16.63 -1.32 -19.50
C GLN A 251 -15.65 -1.04 -20.64
N ASP A 252 -15.36 0.22 -20.91
CA ASP A 252 -14.56 0.65 -22.07
C ASP A 252 -13.60 1.78 -21.64
N ALA A 253 -12.36 1.71 -22.09
CA ALA A 253 -11.33 2.68 -21.77
C ALA A 253 -11.64 4.10 -22.25
N MET A 254 -12.55 4.28 -23.20
CA MET A 254 -13.01 5.59 -23.65
C MET A 254 -13.58 6.43 -22.50
N LYS A 255 -14.13 5.78 -21.47
CA LYS A 255 -14.71 6.42 -20.30
C LYS A 255 -13.74 6.66 -19.15
N PHE A 256 -12.49 6.19 -19.28
CA PHE A 256 -11.52 6.30 -18.19
C PHE A 256 -11.16 7.77 -17.84
N PRO A 257 -10.86 8.66 -18.82
CA PRO A 257 -10.63 10.07 -18.52
C PRO A 257 -11.81 10.75 -17.83
N ASP A 258 -13.04 10.48 -18.31
CA ASP A 258 -14.25 11.06 -17.72
C ASP A 258 -14.47 10.60 -16.27
N LEU A 259 -14.26 9.31 -15.98
CA LEU A 259 -14.32 8.77 -14.63
C LEU A 259 -13.29 9.43 -13.72
N VAL A 260 -12.05 9.57 -14.21
CA VAL A 260 -10.97 10.19 -13.43
C VAL A 260 -11.26 11.66 -13.15
N HIS A 261 -11.72 12.42 -14.14
CA HIS A 261 -12.13 13.81 -13.94
C HIS A 261 -13.28 13.92 -12.93
N ALA A 262 -14.23 12.99 -12.95
CA ALA A 262 -15.37 13.01 -12.03
C ALA A 262 -14.97 12.69 -10.58
N VAL A 263 -13.99 11.78 -10.35
CA VAL A 263 -13.60 11.33 -9.01
C VAL A 263 -12.51 12.19 -8.39
N LYS A 264 -11.68 12.87 -9.20
CA LYS A 264 -10.64 13.78 -8.73
C LYS A 264 -11.24 15.04 -8.10
N PRO A 265 -10.44 15.85 -7.36
CA PRO A 265 -10.90 17.13 -6.87
C PRO A 265 -11.48 18.01 -7.97
N GLU A 266 -12.55 18.71 -7.67
CA GLU A 266 -13.23 19.60 -8.61
C GLU A 266 -12.29 20.75 -9.05
N PRO A 267 -12.24 21.08 -10.35
CA PRO A 267 -11.14 21.91 -10.88
C PRO A 267 -11.15 23.35 -10.40
N HIS A 268 -12.30 23.88 -9.95
CA HIS A 268 -12.41 25.28 -9.54
C HIS A 268 -11.92 25.56 -8.11
N HIS A 269 -11.81 24.53 -7.25
CA HIS A 269 -11.38 24.72 -5.86
C HIS A 269 -10.51 23.58 -5.30
N ALA A 270 -10.20 22.56 -6.11
CA ALA A 270 -9.35 21.41 -5.74
C ALA A 270 -9.84 20.63 -4.49
N MET A 271 -11.14 20.57 -4.25
CA MET A 271 -11.78 19.77 -3.22
C MET A 271 -12.73 18.73 -3.84
N PRO A 272 -13.02 17.60 -3.15
CA PRO A 272 -12.38 17.09 -1.95
C PRO A 272 -11.09 16.31 -2.31
N GLN A 273 -10.16 16.24 -1.37
CA GLN A 273 -8.98 15.40 -1.52
C GLN A 273 -9.30 13.97 -1.04
N ALA A 274 -8.98 12.96 -1.86
CA ALA A 274 -9.11 11.54 -1.55
C ALA A 274 -10.50 11.17 -1.00
N ALA A 275 -11.56 11.67 -1.63
CA ALA A 275 -12.92 11.32 -1.28
C ALA A 275 -13.83 11.29 -2.51
N SER A 276 -14.73 10.32 -2.57
CA SER A 276 -15.81 10.27 -3.57
C SER A 276 -17.07 11.04 -3.14
N ALA A 277 -17.05 11.68 -1.97
CA ALA A 277 -18.19 12.36 -1.37
C ALA A 277 -18.38 13.78 -1.93
N HIS A 278 -18.66 13.92 -3.23
CA HIS A 278 -18.91 15.19 -3.91
C HIS A 278 -19.77 15.02 -5.19
N ASP A 279 -20.26 16.15 -5.70
CA ASP A 279 -21.26 16.16 -6.76
C ASP A 279 -20.81 15.52 -8.06
N THR A 280 -19.58 15.83 -8.53
CA THR A 280 -19.14 15.37 -9.87
C THR A 280 -19.00 13.86 -9.95
N PHE A 281 -18.50 13.20 -8.90
CA PHE A 281 -18.43 11.76 -8.87
C PHE A 281 -19.83 11.11 -8.92
N TRP A 282 -20.73 11.58 -8.05
CA TRP A 282 -22.08 11.01 -7.96
C TRP A 282 -22.96 11.37 -9.17
N ASP A 283 -22.74 12.54 -9.79
CA ASP A 283 -23.39 12.87 -11.05
C ASP A 283 -22.99 11.88 -12.16
N PHE A 284 -21.68 11.69 -12.34
CA PHE A 284 -21.15 10.76 -13.33
C PHE A 284 -21.69 9.35 -13.13
N VAL A 285 -21.53 8.75 -11.94
CA VAL A 285 -21.93 7.37 -11.72
C VAL A 285 -23.45 7.16 -11.72
N SER A 286 -24.23 8.18 -11.34
CA SER A 286 -25.69 8.11 -11.40
C SER A 286 -26.25 8.13 -12.82
N LEU A 287 -25.48 8.71 -13.77
CA LEU A 287 -25.80 8.71 -15.21
C LEU A 287 -25.15 7.53 -15.95
N MET A 288 -24.39 6.71 -15.25
CA MET A 288 -23.62 5.61 -15.82
C MET A 288 -23.91 4.29 -15.10
N PRO A 289 -25.04 3.64 -15.40
CA PRO A 289 -25.50 2.49 -14.63
C PRO A 289 -24.55 1.29 -14.66
N GLU A 290 -23.64 1.17 -15.64
CA GLU A 290 -22.58 0.15 -15.65
C GLU A 290 -21.67 0.22 -14.42
N SER A 291 -21.59 1.37 -13.74
CA SER A 291 -20.81 1.55 -12.52
C SER A 291 -21.46 0.94 -11.27
N THR A 292 -22.72 0.54 -11.32
CA THR A 292 -23.49 0.16 -10.13
C THR A 292 -22.88 -1.01 -9.37
N HIS A 293 -22.34 -2.01 -10.07
CA HIS A 293 -21.69 -3.14 -9.42
C HIS A 293 -20.46 -2.68 -8.63
N MET A 294 -19.59 -1.88 -9.24
CA MET A 294 -18.42 -1.33 -8.56
C MET A 294 -18.82 -0.40 -7.41
N LEU A 295 -19.94 0.33 -7.51
CA LEU A 295 -20.44 1.14 -6.39
C LEU A 295 -20.80 0.30 -5.17
N MET A 296 -21.34 -0.90 -5.35
CA MET A 296 -21.58 -1.80 -4.20
C MET A 296 -20.26 -2.16 -3.50
N TRP A 297 -19.21 -2.44 -4.27
CA TRP A 297 -17.87 -2.74 -3.74
C TRP A 297 -17.25 -1.54 -3.03
N ILE A 298 -17.31 -0.34 -3.62
CA ILE A 298 -16.74 0.89 -3.03
C ILE A 298 -17.50 1.31 -1.77
N MET A 299 -18.79 1.06 -1.67
CA MET A 299 -19.57 1.36 -0.48
C MET A 299 -19.48 0.26 0.59
N SER A 300 -18.92 -0.89 0.26
CA SER A 300 -18.65 -1.96 1.24
C SER A 300 -17.38 -1.66 2.06
N ASP A 301 -17.16 -2.49 3.08
CA ASP A 301 -15.98 -2.41 3.94
C ASP A 301 -14.67 -2.76 3.21
N ARG A 302 -14.75 -3.39 2.03
CA ARG A 302 -13.58 -3.67 1.18
C ARG A 302 -12.86 -2.40 0.73
N ALA A 303 -13.53 -1.26 0.74
CA ALA A 303 -12.94 0.04 0.42
C ALA A 303 -12.16 0.68 1.57
N ILE A 304 -12.18 0.08 2.75
CA ILE A 304 -11.46 0.52 3.96
C ILE A 304 -10.74 -0.65 4.61
N PRO A 305 -9.79 -1.29 3.93
CA PRO A 305 -9.08 -2.45 4.49
C PRO A 305 -8.36 -2.07 5.80
N ARG A 306 -8.23 -3.04 6.70
CA ARG A 306 -7.46 -2.85 7.94
C ARG A 306 -5.98 -2.61 7.64
N SER A 307 -5.43 -3.34 6.68
CA SER A 307 -4.04 -3.17 6.21
C SER A 307 -3.90 -3.71 4.78
N TYR A 308 -2.77 -3.43 4.14
CA TYR A 308 -2.47 -4.06 2.84
C TYR A 308 -2.36 -5.58 2.96
N ALA A 309 -1.82 -6.10 4.09
CA ALA A 309 -1.68 -7.54 4.34
C ALA A 309 -3.01 -8.29 4.52
N THR A 310 -4.12 -7.57 4.70
CA THR A 310 -5.44 -8.14 4.95
C THR A 310 -6.46 -7.77 3.88
N MET A 311 -6.01 -7.55 2.64
CA MET A 311 -6.90 -7.33 1.50
C MET A 311 -6.60 -8.33 0.38
N GLN A 312 -7.66 -8.76 -0.32
CA GLN A 312 -7.52 -9.51 -1.56
C GLN A 312 -6.95 -8.62 -2.67
N GLY A 313 -6.44 -9.27 -3.72
CA GLY A 313 -6.07 -8.60 -4.96
C GLY A 313 -6.64 -9.33 -6.16
N PHE A 314 -6.93 -8.60 -7.23
CA PHE A 314 -7.56 -9.15 -8.44
C PHE A 314 -6.92 -8.54 -9.68
N GLY A 315 -6.68 -9.38 -10.70
CA GLY A 315 -6.21 -8.91 -12.00
C GLY A 315 -7.27 -8.12 -12.77
N VAL A 316 -8.53 -8.16 -12.34
CA VAL A 316 -9.72 -7.54 -12.92
C VAL A 316 -10.07 -8.14 -14.28
N HIS A 317 -9.18 -8.00 -15.26
CA HIS A 317 -9.39 -8.44 -16.63
C HIS A 317 -9.34 -9.94 -16.81
N THR A 318 -9.90 -10.41 -17.87
CA THR A 318 -9.66 -11.74 -18.41
C THR A 318 -8.39 -11.72 -19.25
N TYR A 319 -7.47 -12.64 -18.99
CA TYR A 319 -6.27 -12.88 -19.79
C TYR A 319 -6.35 -14.25 -20.43
N LYS A 320 -5.42 -14.56 -21.32
CA LYS A 320 -5.25 -15.88 -21.90
C LYS A 320 -3.99 -16.55 -21.32
N LEU A 321 -4.07 -17.82 -21.02
CA LEU A 321 -2.93 -18.68 -20.77
C LEU A 321 -2.66 -19.51 -22.01
N VAL A 322 -1.38 -19.67 -22.35
CA VAL A 322 -0.93 -20.49 -23.47
C VAL A 322 -0.03 -21.59 -22.92
N SER A 323 -0.49 -22.82 -22.99
CA SER A 323 0.22 -24.00 -22.48
C SER A 323 1.49 -24.32 -23.29
N GLU A 324 2.30 -25.25 -22.81
CA GLU A 324 3.45 -25.79 -23.55
C GLU A 324 3.01 -26.50 -24.86
N ALA A 325 1.79 -27.05 -24.91
CA ALA A 325 1.18 -27.59 -26.09
C ALA A 325 0.57 -26.56 -27.03
N ASN A 326 0.66 -25.25 -26.67
CA ASN A 326 -0.01 -24.11 -27.35
C ASN A 326 -1.55 -24.19 -27.28
N GLU A 327 -2.11 -24.87 -26.31
CA GLU A 327 -3.52 -24.80 -25.99
C GLU A 327 -3.82 -23.50 -25.25
N VAL A 328 -4.98 -22.90 -25.55
CA VAL A 328 -5.39 -21.61 -25.00
C VAL A 328 -6.54 -21.80 -24.03
N SER A 329 -6.43 -21.20 -22.85
CA SER A 329 -7.51 -21.06 -21.87
C SER A 329 -7.58 -19.61 -21.38
N PHE A 330 -8.73 -19.22 -20.86
CA PHE A 330 -8.92 -17.93 -20.21
C PHE A 330 -8.62 -18.02 -18.73
N VAL A 331 -8.18 -16.91 -18.14
CA VAL A 331 -7.86 -16.83 -16.71
C VAL A 331 -8.26 -15.50 -16.11
N LYS A 332 -8.78 -15.53 -14.88
CA LYS A 332 -8.80 -14.39 -13.96
C LYS A 332 -7.86 -14.68 -12.79
N PHE A 333 -7.06 -13.68 -12.42
CA PHE A 333 -6.05 -13.78 -11.36
C PHE A 333 -6.59 -13.26 -10.04
N HIS A 334 -6.33 -14.00 -8.94
CA HIS A 334 -6.75 -13.68 -7.59
C HIS A 334 -5.56 -13.73 -6.64
N TRP A 335 -5.50 -12.81 -5.69
CA TRP A 335 -4.58 -12.84 -4.55
C TRP A 335 -5.40 -13.00 -3.27
N GLU A 336 -5.22 -14.08 -2.57
CA GLU A 336 -5.89 -14.37 -1.30
C GLU A 336 -4.92 -14.15 -0.14
N PRO A 337 -5.20 -13.20 0.79
CA PRO A 337 -4.29 -12.92 1.89
C PRO A 337 -4.29 -14.03 2.93
N LYS A 338 -3.13 -14.46 3.37
CA LYS A 338 -2.94 -15.47 4.41
C LYS A 338 -3.60 -15.09 5.74
N PHE A 339 -3.51 -13.82 6.09
CA PHE A 339 -4.07 -13.28 7.35
C PHE A 339 -5.58 -12.97 7.28
N GLY A 340 -6.25 -13.39 6.22
CA GLY A 340 -7.67 -13.13 6.00
C GLY A 340 -7.94 -11.72 5.45
N THR A 341 -9.19 -11.51 5.07
CA THR A 341 -9.65 -10.23 4.53
C THR A 341 -10.38 -9.46 5.63
N HIS A 342 -9.76 -8.40 6.13
CA HIS A 342 -10.24 -7.62 7.26
C HIS A 342 -10.33 -6.13 6.93
N SER A 343 -11.35 -5.48 7.47
CA SER A 343 -11.62 -4.05 7.25
C SER A 343 -11.58 -3.24 8.54
N LEU A 344 -11.47 -1.94 8.39
CA LEU A 344 -11.85 -0.95 9.40
C LEU A 344 -13.38 -0.79 9.41
N VAL A 345 -13.93 -0.13 10.44
CA VAL A 345 -15.25 0.49 10.38
C VAL A 345 -15.10 1.97 10.02
N TRP A 346 -16.18 2.61 9.51
CA TRP A 346 -16.03 3.95 8.94
C TRP A 346 -15.63 5.01 9.98
N ASP A 347 -16.19 4.98 11.20
CA ASP A 347 -15.81 5.91 12.28
C ASP A 347 -14.30 5.79 12.61
N GLU A 348 -13.81 4.56 12.70
CA GLU A 348 -12.40 4.26 12.91
C GLU A 348 -11.53 4.80 11.76
N ALA A 349 -11.91 4.53 10.51
CA ALA A 349 -11.15 4.98 9.34
C ALA A 349 -11.02 6.52 9.28
N VAL A 350 -12.06 7.24 9.66
CA VAL A 350 -12.06 8.70 9.76
C VAL A 350 -11.13 9.19 10.86
N LYS A 351 -11.17 8.58 12.05
CA LYS A 351 -10.31 8.93 13.18
C LYS A 351 -8.84 8.65 12.89
N ILE A 352 -8.54 7.47 12.36
CA ILE A 352 -7.18 7.10 11.93
C ILE A 352 -6.66 8.08 10.88
N SER A 353 -7.47 8.48 9.91
CA SER A 353 -7.08 9.45 8.87
C SER A 353 -6.51 10.75 9.42
N GLY A 354 -7.01 11.19 10.59
CA GLY A 354 -6.56 12.41 11.27
C GLY A 354 -5.32 12.19 12.13
N ALA A 355 -5.24 11.06 12.81
CA ALA A 355 -4.16 10.78 13.76
C ALA A 355 -2.91 10.18 13.07
N ASP A 356 -3.11 9.30 12.10
CA ASP A 356 -2.03 8.68 11.32
C ASP A 356 -2.43 8.54 9.85
N PRO A 357 -2.18 9.54 9.01
CA PRO A 357 -2.47 9.46 7.58
C PRO A 357 -1.67 8.37 6.85
N ASP A 358 -0.58 7.89 7.43
CA ASP A 358 0.33 6.87 6.91
C ASP A 358 0.04 5.45 7.46
N TYR A 359 -1.14 5.22 8.00
CA TYR A 359 -1.48 4.01 8.76
C TYR A 359 -1.18 2.69 8.01
N HIS A 360 -1.59 2.55 6.74
CA HIS A 360 -1.30 1.34 5.95
C HIS A 360 0.17 1.26 5.54
N ARG A 361 0.79 2.41 5.23
CA ARG A 361 2.22 2.48 4.92
C ARG A 361 3.06 2.04 6.10
N ARG A 362 2.72 2.53 7.30
CA ARG A 362 3.37 2.18 8.56
C ARG A 362 3.20 0.71 8.89
N ASP A 363 1.98 0.17 8.78
CA ASP A 363 1.69 -1.24 9.02
C ASP A 363 2.53 -2.15 8.10
N LEU A 364 2.62 -1.84 6.80
CA LEU A 364 3.44 -2.61 5.86
C LEU A 364 4.92 -2.60 6.25
N TRP A 365 5.45 -1.44 6.59
CA TRP A 365 6.84 -1.27 6.99
C TRP A 365 7.15 -2.02 8.27
N GLU A 366 6.38 -1.76 9.34
CA GLU A 366 6.59 -2.35 10.66
C GLU A 366 6.43 -3.87 10.66
N ARG A 367 5.46 -4.42 9.91
CA ARG A 367 5.31 -5.89 9.76
C ARG A 367 6.55 -6.53 9.16
N ILE A 368 7.09 -5.95 8.10
CA ILE A 368 8.29 -6.49 7.44
C ILE A 368 9.48 -6.42 8.38
N GLU A 369 9.67 -5.31 9.10
CA GLU A 369 10.74 -5.16 10.09
C GLU A 369 10.60 -6.16 11.25
N ALA A 370 9.39 -6.44 11.68
CA ALA A 370 9.09 -7.41 12.75
C ALA A 370 9.18 -8.88 12.30
N GLY A 371 9.37 -9.14 10.99
CA GLY A 371 9.36 -10.51 10.44
C GLY A 371 7.96 -11.12 10.26
N ALA A 372 6.90 -10.36 10.52
CA ALA A 372 5.50 -10.78 10.29
C ALA A 372 5.09 -10.52 8.83
N TYR A 373 5.79 -11.16 7.92
CA TYR A 373 5.74 -10.89 6.49
C TYR A 373 4.34 -11.01 5.89
N PRO A 374 3.86 -9.98 5.18
CA PRO A 374 2.64 -10.08 4.39
C PRO A 374 2.75 -11.19 3.34
N GLU A 375 1.72 -12.02 3.25
CA GLU A 375 1.71 -13.20 2.36
C GLU A 375 0.34 -13.37 1.69
N TRP A 376 0.35 -13.71 0.40
CA TRP A 376 -0.83 -14.01 -0.40
C TRP A 376 -0.63 -15.27 -1.21
N GLU A 377 -1.69 -16.04 -1.39
CA GLU A 377 -1.74 -17.11 -2.39
C GLU A 377 -2.25 -16.55 -3.72
N LEU A 378 -1.53 -16.86 -4.80
CA LEU A 378 -2.01 -16.59 -6.16
C LEU A 378 -2.97 -17.69 -6.58
N GLY A 379 -4.14 -17.29 -6.99
CA GLY A 379 -5.19 -18.16 -7.49
C GLY A 379 -5.52 -17.89 -8.96
N PHE A 380 -5.81 -18.93 -9.69
CA PHE A 380 -6.28 -18.90 -11.07
C PHE A 380 -7.73 -19.38 -11.12
N GLN A 381 -8.63 -18.59 -11.71
CA GLN A 381 -9.89 -19.08 -12.23
C GLN A 381 -9.69 -19.36 -13.73
N VAL A 382 -9.54 -20.64 -14.09
CA VAL A 382 -9.27 -21.05 -15.46
C VAL A 382 -10.53 -21.62 -16.09
N PHE A 383 -10.85 -21.20 -17.30
CA PHE A 383 -12.01 -21.66 -18.03
C PHE A 383 -11.75 -21.62 -19.54
N SER A 384 -12.51 -22.46 -20.27
CA SER A 384 -12.47 -22.53 -21.72
C SER A 384 -13.41 -21.51 -22.38
N GLU A 385 -13.23 -21.29 -23.69
CA GLU A 385 -14.14 -20.50 -24.50
C GLU A 385 -15.57 -21.06 -24.43
N ALA A 386 -15.74 -22.37 -24.53
CA ALA A 386 -17.03 -23.04 -24.47
C ALA A 386 -17.75 -22.91 -23.09
N GLU A 387 -17.00 -22.71 -22.02
CA GLU A 387 -17.56 -22.40 -20.70
C GLU A 387 -17.95 -20.94 -20.61
N ALA A 388 -17.11 -20.05 -21.14
CA ALA A 388 -17.40 -18.62 -21.19
C ALA A 388 -18.68 -18.28 -21.94
N GLU A 389 -18.96 -18.97 -23.04
CA GLU A 389 -20.19 -18.79 -23.85
C GLU A 389 -21.47 -19.12 -23.07
N LYS A 390 -21.39 -20.00 -22.07
CA LYS A 390 -22.55 -20.42 -21.26
C LYS A 390 -22.96 -19.40 -20.22
N PHE A 391 -22.08 -18.51 -19.82
CA PHE A 391 -22.39 -17.51 -18.79
C PHE A 391 -23.43 -16.50 -19.31
N SER A 392 -24.32 -16.09 -18.41
CA SER A 392 -25.34 -15.07 -18.70
C SER A 392 -24.72 -13.68 -18.88
N PHE A 393 -23.48 -13.51 -18.47
CA PHE A 393 -22.67 -12.29 -18.59
C PHE A 393 -21.48 -12.50 -19.55
N ASP A 394 -20.86 -11.42 -19.95
CA ASP A 394 -19.66 -11.45 -20.78
C ASP A 394 -18.40 -11.40 -19.92
N ILE A 395 -17.46 -12.31 -20.14
CA ILE A 395 -16.19 -12.38 -19.41
C ILE A 395 -15.22 -11.27 -19.74
N LEU A 396 -15.46 -10.56 -20.85
CA LEU A 396 -14.66 -9.40 -21.28
C LEU A 396 -15.21 -8.08 -20.72
N ASP A 397 -16.35 -8.13 -20.00
CA ASP A 397 -16.89 -6.99 -19.29
C ASP A 397 -16.15 -6.80 -17.94
N ALA A 398 -15.36 -5.75 -17.83
CA ALA A 398 -14.61 -5.43 -16.62
C ALA A 398 -15.49 -5.08 -15.41
N THR A 399 -16.81 -4.94 -15.58
CA THR A 399 -17.77 -4.76 -14.48
C THR A 399 -18.33 -6.09 -13.94
N LYS A 400 -17.87 -7.21 -14.49
CA LYS A 400 -18.35 -8.56 -14.13
C LYS A 400 -17.24 -9.39 -13.48
N LEU A 401 -17.64 -10.24 -12.56
CA LEU A 401 -16.81 -11.28 -11.95
C LEU A 401 -17.39 -12.66 -12.28
N ILE A 402 -16.57 -13.69 -12.09
CA ILE A 402 -17.05 -15.08 -12.15
C ILE A 402 -17.18 -15.57 -10.71
N PRO A 403 -18.39 -15.93 -10.24
CA PRO A 403 -18.58 -16.54 -8.92
C PRO A 403 -17.73 -17.80 -8.75
N GLU A 404 -17.14 -17.99 -7.57
CA GLU A 404 -16.25 -19.13 -7.29
C GLU A 404 -17.00 -20.48 -7.33
N GLU A 405 -18.29 -20.45 -7.16
CA GLU A 405 -19.19 -21.61 -7.31
C GLU A 405 -19.27 -22.11 -8.76
N LEU A 406 -19.04 -21.25 -9.74
CA LEU A 406 -19.05 -21.59 -11.16
C LEU A 406 -17.67 -22.04 -11.66
N VAL A 407 -16.64 -21.30 -11.27
CA VAL A 407 -15.23 -21.61 -11.57
C VAL A 407 -14.41 -21.44 -10.29
N PRO A 408 -14.05 -22.53 -9.61
CA PRO A 408 -13.23 -22.45 -8.40
C PRO A 408 -11.87 -21.81 -8.63
N VAL A 409 -11.37 -21.12 -7.61
CA VAL A 409 -10.03 -20.53 -7.61
C VAL A 409 -9.01 -21.61 -7.26
N GLN A 410 -8.16 -21.95 -8.22
CA GLN A 410 -7.04 -22.88 -8.02
C GLN A 410 -5.82 -22.13 -7.49
N LYS A 411 -5.33 -22.48 -6.31
CA LYS A 411 -4.12 -21.90 -5.73
C LYS A 411 -2.90 -22.48 -6.43
N VAL A 412 -2.04 -21.59 -6.96
CA VAL A 412 -0.89 -22.00 -7.81
C VAL A 412 0.46 -21.62 -7.21
N GLY A 413 0.51 -20.72 -6.25
CA GLY A 413 1.74 -20.30 -5.60
C GLY A 413 1.49 -19.27 -4.54
N ARG A 414 2.56 -18.83 -3.87
CA ARG A 414 2.48 -17.79 -2.83
C ARG A 414 3.45 -16.66 -3.11
N MET A 415 3.06 -15.47 -2.69
CA MET A 415 3.90 -14.28 -2.67
C MET A 415 4.14 -13.86 -1.23
N VAL A 416 5.40 -13.63 -0.87
CA VAL A 416 5.81 -13.14 0.45
C VAL A 416 6.57 -11.84 0.27
N LEU A 417 6.18 -10.80 1.01
CA LEU A 417 6.89 -9.54 1.05
C LEU A 417 7.75 -9.48 2.31
N ASN A 418 9.05 -9.59 2.13
CA ASN A 418 9.99 -9.77 3.24
C ASN A 418 11.08 -8.70 3.32
N ARG A 419 11.00 -7.64 2.51
CA ARG A 419 11.98 -6.57 2.53
C ARG A 419 11.37 -5.21 2.16
N ASN A 420 11.66 -4.21 3.00
CA ASN A 420 11.34 -2.82 2.73
C ASN A 420 12.29 -2.20 1.68
N PRO A 421 11.86 -1.18 0.92
CA PRO A 421 12.75 -0.39 0.09
C PRO A 421 13.82 0.32 0.92
N ASP A 422 15.02 0.46 0.38
CA ASP A 422 16.06 1.31 0.97
C ASP A 422 15.77 2.79 0.71
N ASN A 423 15.19 3.10 -0.45
CA ASN A 423 14.86 4.46 -0.83
C ASN A 423 13.50 4.53 -1.52
N PHE A 424 12.60 5.28 -0.91
CA PHE A 424 11.22 5.41 -1.40
C PHE A 424 11.16 5.99 -2.81
N PHE A 425 11.96 7.03 -3.11
CA PHE A 425 11.94 7.63 -4.43
C PHE A 425 12.49 6.70 -5.50
N ALA A 426 13.69 6.17 -5.28
CA ALA A 426 14.38 5.34 -6.25
C ALA A 426 13.62 4.05 -6.58
N GLU A 427 12.95 3.46 -5.59
CA GLU A 427 12.32 2.14 -5.71
C GLU A 427 10.80 2.24 -5.85
N THR A 428 10.10 2.98 -4.98
CA THR A 428 8.63 3.04 -4.95
C THR A 428 8.08 4.12 -5.87
N GLU A 429 8.71 5.30 -5.92
CA GLU A 429 8.22 6.40 -6.74
C GLU A 429 8.56 6.19 -8.22
N GLN A 430 9.76 5.70 -8.55
CA GLN A 430 10.22 5.48 -9.91
C GLN A 430 9.76 4.15 -10.53
N VAL A 431 9.20 3.20 -9.76
CA VAL A 431 8.70 1.96 -10.36
C VAL A 431 7.59 2.23 -11.37
N ALA A 432 7.70 1.60 -12.52
CA ALA A 432 6.77 1.69 -13.65
C ALA A 432 6.10 0.34 -13.88
N PHE A 433 4.79 0.28 -13.70
CA PHE A 433 3.98 -0.89 -14.04
C PHE A 433 3.28 -0.68 -15.37
N CYS A 434 3.08 -1.75 -16.12
CA CYS A 434 2.27 -1.73 -17.33
C CYS A 434 1.61 -3.10 -17.55
N VAL A 435 0.31 -3.11 -17.77
CA VAL A 435 -0.42 -4.36 -18.07
C VAL A 435 0.06 -5.03 -19.37
N ALA A 436 0.78 -4.29 -20.24
CA ALA A 436 1.41 -4.82 -21.43
C ALA A 436 2.71 -5.59 -21.17
N HIS A 437 3.26 -5.52 -19.98
CA HIS A 437 4.42 -6.32 -19.61
C HIS A 437 3.96 -7.75 -19.31
N VAL A 438 3.96 -8.58 -20.33
CA VAL A 438 3.65 -10.02 -20.27
C VAL A 438 4.85 -10.82 -20.77
N VAL A 439 4.86 -12.10 -20.43
CA VAL A 439 5.89 -13.05 -20.86
C VAL A 439 5.26 -14.15 -21.73
N PRO A 440 6.03 -14.91 -22.52
CA PRO A 440 5.49 -16.04 -23.27
C PRO A 440 4.64 -16.93 -22.36
N GLY A 441 3.44 -17.29 -22.80
CA GLY A 441 2.48 -18.08 -22.03
C GLY A 441 1.35 -17.29 -21.36
N ILE A 442 1.41 -15.96 -21.42
CA ILE A 442 0.33 -15.05 -21.01
C ILE A 442 0.04 -14.10 -22.16
N ASP A 443 -1.22 -13.97 -22.58
CA ASP A 443 -1.62 -13.09 -23.68
C ASP A 443 -2.89 -12.32 -23.31
N PHE A 444 -3.22 -11.31 -24.11
CA PHE A 444 -4.35 -10.42 -23.88
C PHE A 444 -5.65 -11.00 -24.45
N SER A 445 -6.74 -10.69 -23.80
CA SER A 445 -8.09 -10.83 -24.37
C SER A 445 -8.52 -9.53 -25.06
N ASN A 446 -9.70 -9.57 -25.70
CA ASN A 446 -10.30 -8.39 -26.33
C ASN A 446 -11.10 -7.52 -25.35
N ASP A 447 -10.83 -7.58 -24.04
CA ASP A 447 -11.41 -6.67 -23.06
C ASP A 447 -11.12 -5.21 -23.45
N PRO A 448 -12.15 -4.39 -23.73
CA PRO A 448 -11.95 -3.03 -24.24
C PRO A 448 -11.34 -2.06 -23.22
N LEU A 449 -11.46 -2.37 -21.93
CA LEU A 449 -10.78 -1.61 -20.89
C LEU A 449 -9.30 -1.99 -20.81
N LEU A 450 -8.97 -3.28 -20.91
CA LEU A 450 -7.59 -3.76 -20.96
C LEU A 450 -6.82 -3.15 -22.15
N ALA A 451 -7.43 -3.10 -23.32
CA ALA A 451 -6.83 -2.54 -24.53
C ALA A 451 -6.36 -1.08 -24.34
N GLY A 452 -7.17 -0.24 -23.70
CA GLY A 452 -6.79 1.13 -23.36
C GLY A 452 -5.70 1.22 -22.29
N ARG A 453 -5.71 0.31 -21.32
CA ARG A 453 -4.68 0.24 -20.27
C ARG A 453 -3.29 -0.09 -20.83
N ILE A 454 -3.21 -0.98 -21.83
CA ILE A 454 -1.96 -1.34 -22.51
C ILE A 454 -1.25 -0.08 -23.03
N HIS A 455 -1.98 0.82 -23.68
CA HIS A 455 -1.43 2.08 -24.19
C HIS A 455 -1.13 3.09 -23.06
N SER A 456 -2.09 3.33 -22.19
CA SER A 456 -2.05 4.42 -21.20
C SER A 456 -0.87 4.32 -20.23
N TYR A 457 -0.54 3.12 -19.78
CA TYR A 457 0.57 2.93 -18.83
C TYR A 457 1.93 3.23 -19.44
N ALA A 458 2.17 2.83 -20.69
CA ALA A 458 3.42 3.14 -21.39
C ALA A 458 3.54 4.64 -21.66
N ASP A 459 2.46 5.27 -22.12
CA ASP A 459 2.42 6.68 -22.46
C ASP A 459 2.74 7.59 -21.26
N THR A 460 2.06 7.38 -20.14
CA THR A 460 2.26 8.20 -18.93
C THR A 460 3.67 8.09 -18.36
N GLN A 461 4.34 6.93 -18.49
CA GLN A 461 5.71 6.76 -17.96
C GLN A 461 6.74 7.60 -18.71
N ILE A 462 6.53 7.89 -19.99
CA ILE A 462 7.44 8.72 -20.79
C ILE A 462 7.56 10.12 -20.17
N SER A 463 6.44 10.76 -19.86
CA SER A 463 6.44 12.08 -19.21
C SER A 463 6.90 12.02 -17.78
N ARG A 464 6.40 11.02 -17.04
CA ARG A 464 6.62 10.92 -15.61
C ARG A 464 8.07 10.60 -15.26
N LEU A 465 8.72 9.74 -16.03
CA LEU A 465 10.08 9.26 -15.80
C LEU A 465 11.13 9.86 -16.75
N GLY A 466 10.73 10.85 -17.54
CA GLY A 466 11.67 11.70 -18.27
C GLY A 466 12.17 11.13 -19.60
N GLY A 467 11.49 10.15 -20.20
CA GLY A 467 11.85 9.67 -21.54
C GLY A 467 11.54 8.20 -21.79
N PRO A 468 11.78 7.70 -23.00
CA PRO A 468 11.43 6.35 -23.43
C PRO A 468 12.28 5.26 -22.77
N ASN A 469 13.43 5.60 -22.19
CA ASN A 469 14.37 4.66 -21.57
C ASN A 469 14.06 4.43 -20.07
N PHE A 470 12.85 4.67 -19.60
CA PHE A 470 12.46 4.45 -18.21
C PHE A 470 12.62 2.99 -17.75
N HIS A 471 12.65 2.04 -18.68
CA HIS A 471 12.93 0.64 -18.40
C HIS A 471 14.40 0.38 -18.01
N GLU A 472 15.30 1.34 -18.21
CA GLU A 472 16.69 1.27 -17.75
C GLU A 472 16.88 1.75 -16.30
N LEU A 473 15.87 2.39 -15.69
CA LEU A 473 15.89 2.66 -14.26
C LEU A 473 15.98 1.31 -13.49
N PRO A 474 16.89 1.19 -12.53
CA PRO A 474 17.20 -0.11 -11.91
C PRO A 474 16.00 -0.90 -11.42
N ILE A 475 15.03 -0.23 -10.78
CA ILE A 475 13.80 -0.89 -10.30
C ILE A 475 12.91 -1.41 -11.44
N ASN A 476 13.00 -0.84 -12.63
CA ASN A 476 12.19 -1.21 -13.80
C ASN A 476 12.93 -2.19 -14.72
N ALA A 477 14.25 -2.26 -14.63
CA ALA A 477 15.05 -3.08 -15.52
C ALA A 477 14.76 -4.57 -15.31
N PRO A 478 14.61 -5.36 -16.37
CA PRO A 478 14.45 -6.80 -16.26
C PRO A 478 15.77 -7.47 -15.85
N LEU A 479 15.65 -8.66 -15.25
CA LEU A 479 16.79 -9.58 -15.07
C LEU A 479 17.15 -10.27 -16.38
N ALA A 480 16.15 -10.54 -17.23
CA ALA A 480 16.34 -11.08 -18.55
C ALA A 480 17.17 -10.13 -19.43
N PRO A 481 17.99 -10.64 -20.35
CA PRO A 481 18.78 -9.83 -21.25
C PRO A 481 17.89 -9.00 -22.18
N VAL A 482 18.23 -7.71 -22.33
CA VAL A 482 17.54 -6.81 -23.26
C VAL A 482 18.40 -6.63 -24.50
N HIS A 483 17.89 -7.10 -25.63
CA HIS A 483 18.49 -6.88 -26.94
C HIS A 483 17.38 -6.50 -27.93
N ASN A 484 17.36 -5.23 -28.33
CA ASN A 484 16.41 -4.70 -29.31
C ASN A 484 17.10 -3.62 -30.16
N ASN A 485 16.43 -3.20 -31.22
CA ASN A 485 16.95 -2.17 -32.11
C ASN A 485 16.59 -0.74 -31.68
N GLN A 486 16.06 -0.55 -30.49
CA GLN A 486 15.82 0.77 -29.92
C GLN A 486 17.13 1.40 -29.53
N ARG A 487 17.32 2.65 -29.92
CA ARG A 487 18.58 3.37 -29.72
C ARG A 487 18.33 4.82 -29.36
N ASP A 488 19.31 5.38 -28.65
CA ASP A 488 19.34 6.80 -28.28
C ASP A 488 18.18 7.20 -27.32
N GLY A 489 17.87 8.45 -27.23
CA GLY A 489 16.84 9.01 -26.35
C GLY A 489 17.32 9.36 -24.96
N MET A 490 16.51 10.17 -24.25
CA MET A 490 16.86 10.67 -22.91
C MET A 490 17.10 9.52 -21.92
N HIS A 491 18.11 9.73 -21.08
CA HIS A 491 18.51 8.81 -20.01
C HIS A 491 18.99 7.43 -20.47
N ARG A 492 19.42 7.28 -21.73
CA ARG A 492 20.05 6.05 -22.21
C ARG A 492 21.30 5.73 -21.40
N GLN A 493 21.32 4.57 -20.74
CA GLN A 493 22.45 4.11 -19.92
C GLN A 493 23.20 2.95 -20.58
N ALA A 494 22.52 2.09 -21.32
CA ALA A 494 23.14 1.00 -22.05
C ALA A 494 24.04 1.53 -23.18
N ILE A 495 25.20 0.87 -23.38
CA ILE A 495 26.16 1.19 -24.43
C ILE A 495 26.16 0.03 -25.44
N PRO A 496 25.22 0.00 -26.41
CA PRO A 496 25.19 -1.06 -27.42
C PRO A 496 26.44 -1.00 -28.30
N ARG A 497 27.02 -2.17 -28.55
CA ARG A 497 28.18 -2.28 -29.44
C ARG A 497 27.74 -2.59 -30.86
N GLY A 498 28.51 -2.12 -31.85
CA GLY A 498 28.25 -2.44 -33.24
C GLY A 498 27.48 -1.35 -33.97
N ARG A 499 27.16 -1.62 -35.20
CA ARG A 499 26.54 -0.70 -36.15
C ARG A 499 25.10 -1.03 -36.52
N VAL A 500 24.60 -2.15 -36.05
CA VAL A 500 23.26 -2.62 -36.38
C VAL A 500 22.27 -2.18 -35.30
N SER A 501 21.25 -1.45 -35.74
CA SER A 501 20.10 -1.05 -34.94
C SER A 501 18.82 -1.13 -35.81
N TYR A 502 18.74 -2.13 -36.67
CA TYR A 502 17.64 -2.30 -37.61
C TYR A 502 17.49 -3.78 -37.97
N GLU A 503 16.29 -4.17 -38.35
CA GLU A 503 15.94 -5.49 -38.87
C GLU A 503 15.08 -5.33 -40.13
N PRO A 504 15.27 -6.12 -41.18
CA PRO A 504 16.29 -7.18 -41.35
C PRO A 504 17.71 -6.65 -41.59
N ASN A 505 18.70 -7.42 -41.17
CA ASN A 505 20.09 -7.09 -41.37
C ASN A 505 20.93 -8.36 -41.63
N SER A 506 22.11 -8.17 -42.25
CA SER A 506 23.10 -9.22 -42.47
C SER A 506 24.43 -8.95 -41.76
N LEU A 507 24.54 -7.86 -41.00
CA LEU A 507 25.75 -7.33 -40.40
C LEU A 507 25.86 -7.61 -38.90
N GLY A 508 24.81 -8.11 -38.29
CA GLY A 508 24.73 -8.48 -36.87
C GLY A 508 23.78 -9.64 -36.65
N GLY A 509 23.45 -9.92 -35.41
CA GLY A 509 22.50 -10.95 -35.02
C GLY A 509 21.14 -10.38 -34.61
N GLY A 510 20.28 -11.24 -34.09
CA GLY A 510 19.03 -10.85 -33.43
C GLY A 510 17.77 -10.94 -34.28
N CYS A 511 17.84 -11.59 -35.45
CA CYS A 511 16.65 -11.83 -36.26
C CYS A 511 15.61 -12.69 -35.49
N PRO A 512 14.40 -12.17 -35.20
CA PRO A 512 13.37 -12.91 -34.46
C PRO A 512 12.96 -14.21 -35.15
N PHE A 513 13.02 -14.26 -36.47
CA PHE A 513 12.69 -15.46 -37.24
C PHE A 513 13.63 -16.64 -36.93
N GLN A 514 14.92 -16.37 -36.59
CA GLN A 514 15.89 -17.39 -36.20
C GLN A 514 15.59 -17.96 -34.78
N ALA A 515 14.99 -17.18 -33.90
CA ALA A 515 14.58 -17.67 -32.58
C ALA A 515 13.39 -18.62 -32.68
N GLY A 516 12.54 -18.46 -33.69
CA GLY A 516 11.32 -19.22 -33.88
C GLY A 516 10.22 -18.94 -32.87
N ALA A 517 9.02 -19.37 -33.20
CA ALA A 517 7.84 -19.16 -32.36
C ALA A 517 7.86 -19.89 -31.01
N VAL A 518 8.74 -20.86 -30.86
CA VAL A 518 8.86 -21.67 -29.60
C VAL A 518 9.50 -20.85 -28.49
N HIS A 519 10.42 -19.96 -28.80
CA HIS A 519 11.18 -19.18 -27.82
C HIS A 519 10.76 -17.72 -27.71
N GLY A 520 9.83 -17.25 -28.56
CA GLY A 520 9.37 -15.88 -28.56
C GLY A 520 7.93 -15.74 -28.09
N PHE A 521 7.54 -14.52 -27.80
CA PHE A 521 6.13 -14.17 -27.59
C PHE A 521 5.38 -14.27 -28.93
N VAL A 522 4.28 -15.01 -28.91
CA VAL A 522 3.37 -15.14 -30.07
C VAL A 522 1.96 -14.90 -29.57
N SER A 523 1.28 -13.94 -30.18
CA SER A 523 -0.14 -13.72 -29.93
C SER A 523 -0.99 -14.87 -30.45
N VAL A 524 -1.97 -15.27 -29.68
CA VAL A 524 -2.89 -16.36 -30.02
C VAL A 524 -4.25 -15.82 -30.46
N ALA A 525 -4.86 -16.52 -31.41
CA ALA A 525 -6.17 -16.14 -31.91
C ALA A 525 -7.25 -16.31 -30.83
N GLU A 526 -8.24 -15.44 -30.87
CA GLU A 526 -9.45 -15.50 -30.07
C GLU A 526 -10.66 -15.57 -30.97
N LYS A 527 -11.62 -16.41 -30.63
CA LYS A 527 -12.83 -16.62 -31.41
C LYS A 527 -14.10 -16.03 -30.82
N LEU A 528 -14.05 -15.60 -29.55
CA LEU A 528 -15.21 -15.06 -28.82
C LEU A 528 -15.93 -13.92 -29.53
N GLU A 529 -15.31 -13.30 -30.51
CA GLU A 529 -15.85 -12.12 -31.21
C GLU A 529 -15.84 -12.25 -32.72
N ALA A 530 -15.65 -13.45 -33.24
CA ALA A 530 -15.77 -13.68 -34.67
C ALA A 530 -17.24 -13.49 -35.11
N THR A 531 -17.61 -12.27 -35.41
CA THR A 531 -18.83 -12.00 -36.19
C THR A 531 -18.48 -12.09 -37.67
N ASP A 532 -19.39 -12.61 -38.46
CA ASP A 532 -19.27 -12.70 -39.92
C ASP A 532 -19.13 -11.33 -40.60
N GLU A 533 -19.46 -10.24 -39.87
CA GLU A 533 -19.34 -8.87 -40.32
C GLU A 533 -18.27 -8.11 -39.53
N GLN A 534 -17.07 -8.05 -40.04
CA GLN A 534 -15.97 -7.26 -39.47
C GLN A 534 -16.06 -5.78 -39.86
N SER A 535 -17.17 -5.14 -39.57
CA SER A 535 -17.37 -3.73 -39.79
C SER A 535 -16.77 -2.90 -38.65
N LYS A 536 -16.20 -1.72 -38.95
CA LYS A 536 -15.79 -0.77 -37.91
C LYS A 536 -17.04 -0.13 -37.31
N VAL A 537 -17.28 -0.43 -36.04
CA VAL A 537 -18.44 0.06 -35.29
C VAL A 537 -18.04 0.69 -33.96
N ARG A 538 -18.88 1.58 -33.42
CA ARG A 538 -18.84 2.07 -32.05
C ARG A 538 -20.05 1.48 -31.31
N ALA A 539 -19.88 0.29 -30.74
CA ALA A 539 -20.94 -0.45 -30.08
C ALA A 539 -20.40 -1.25 -28.91
N LYS A 540 -21.29 -1.76 -28.06
CA LYS A 540 -21.00 -2.71 -26.99
C LYS A 540 -21.73 -4.03 -27.29
N PRO A 541 -21.20 -5.19 -26.87
CA PRO A 541 -21.92 -6.46 -26.92
C PRO A 541 -23.25 -6.39 -26.15
N GLU A 542 -24.24 -7.16 -26.55
CA GLU A 542 -25.55 -7.15 -25.90
C GLU A 542 -25.49 -7.49 -24.40
N LYS A 543 -24.66 -8.48 -24.01
CA LYS A 543 -24.47 -8.86 -22.60
C LYS A 543 -23.92 -7.74 -21.72
N PHE A 544 -23.26 -6.73 -22.28
CA PHE A 544 -22.78 -5.55 -21.53
C PHE A 544 -23.93 -4.65 -21.04
N ALA A 545 -25.13 -4.80 -21.57
CA ALA A 545 -26.28 -4.01 -21.16
C ALA A 545 -26.91 -4.45 -19.82
N ASP A 546 -26.48 -5.57 -19.25
CA ASP A 546 -26.87 -5.96 -17.88
C ASP A 546 -26.00 -5.26 -16.84
N HIS A 547 -26.55 -4.23 -16.22
CA HIS A 547 -25.83 -3.39 -15.25
C HIS A 547 -26.13 -3.76 -13.79
N TYR A 548 -27.18 -4.53 -13.50
CA TYR A 548 -27.68 -4.66 -12.14
C TYR A 548 -27.63 -6.07 -11.54
N THR A 549 -27.63 -7.13 -12.36
CA THR A 549 -27.71 -8.51 -11.88
C THR A 549 -26.58 -8.85 -10.91
N GLN A 550 -25.32 -8.53 -11.26
CA GLN A 550 -24.18 -8.79 -10.36
C GLN A 550 -24.05 -7.77 -9.23
N ALA A 551 -24.55 -6.55 -9.39
CA ALA A 551 -24.65 -5.59 -8.28
C ALA A 551 -25.60 -6.11 -7.20
N ARG A 552 -26.73 -6.71 -7.60
CA ARG A 552 -27.66 -7.40 -6.71
C ARG A 552 -27.01 -8.62 -6.06
N LEU A 553 -26.38 -9.49 -6.88
CA LEU A 553 -25.66 -10.66 -6.38
C LEU A 553 -24.67 -10.28 -5.26
N PHE A 554 -23.88 -9.25 -5.47
CA PHE A 554 -22.94 -8.79 -4.45
C PHE A 554 -23.65 -8.37 -3.17
N PHE A 555 -24.68 -7.51 -3.27
CA PHE A 555 -25.40 -7.00 -2.10
C PHE A 555 -26.11 -8.12 -1.34
N ASP A 556 -26.79 -9.04 -2.05
CA ASP A 556 -27.53 -10.16 -1.44
C ASP A 556 -26.62 -11.22 -0.83
N SER A 557 -25.33 -11.23 -1.21
CA SER A 557 -24.28 -12.11 -0.67
C SER A 557 -23.63 -11.57 0.60
N GLN A 558 -23.89 -10.32 0.96
CA GLN A 558 -23.37 -9.70 2.18
C GLN A 558 -24.18 -10.09 3.40
N THR A 559 -23.53 -10.19 4.56
CA THR A 559 -24.21 -10.37 5.85
C THR A 559 -25.09 -9.15 6.18
N PRO A 560 -26.06 -9.26 7.10
CA PRO A 560 -26.88 -8.13 7.51
C PRO A 560 -26.07 -6.92 8.01
N VAL A 561 -24.94 -7.14 8.67
CA VAL A 561 -24.04 -6.10 9.15
C VAL A 561 -23.34 -5.40 7.97
N GLU A 562 -22.79 -6.18 7.03
CA GLU A 562 -22.16 -5.62 5.83
C GLU A 562 -23.16 -4.84 4.98
N GLN A 563 -24.40 -5.33 4.84
CA GLN A 563 -25.48 -4.59 4.16
C GLN A 563 -25.82 -3.28 4.88
N ALA A 564 -25.76 -3.28 6.22
CA ALA A 564 -25.94 -2.06 7.02
C ALA A 564 -24.83 -1.06 6.78
N HIS A 565 -23.58 -1.52 6.72
CA HIS A 565 -22.41 -0.69 6.40
C HIS A 565 -22.51 -0.09 5.00
N ILE A 566 -22.92 -0.85 3.99
CA ILE A 566 -23.16 -0.35 2.63
C ILE A 566 -24.20 0.77 2.65
N ALA A 567 -25.34 0.56 3.34
CA ALA A 567 -26.37 1.59 3.45
C ALA A 567 -25.89 2.85 4.16
N ALA A 568 -25.10 2.70 5.23
CA ALA A 568 -24.49 3.79 5.97
C ALA A 568 -23.48 4.56 5.12
N ALA A 569 -22.66 3.85 4.32
CA ALA A 569 -21.70 4.46 3.41
C ALA A 569 -22.42 5.30 2.33
N PHE A 570 -23.45 4.78 1.69
CA PHE A 570 -24.25 5.56 0.73
C PHE A 570 -24.87 6.80 1.37
N ARG A 571 -25.41 6.69 2.59
CA ARG A 571 -25.96 7.84 3.30
C ARG A 571 -24.88 8.90 3.57
N PHE A 572 -23.72 8.48 4.07
CA PHE A 572 -22.62 9.37 4.36
C PHE A 572 -22.14 10.11 3.10
N GLU A 573 -21.82 9.36 2.05
CA GLU A 573 -21.27 9.92 0.81
C GLU A 573 -22.29 10.86 0.13
N LEU A 574 -23.52 10.40 -0.05
CA LEU A 574 -24.59 11.17 -0.71
C LEU A 574 -25.07 12.37 0.12
N SER A 575 -24.89 12.35 1.44
CA SER A 575 -25.20 13.53 2.26
C SER A 575 -24.29 14.72 1.98
N LYS A 576 -23.13 14.52 1.39
CA LYS A 576 -22.18 15.55 0.96
C LYS A 576 -22.51 16.13 -0.42
N VAL A 577 -23.32 15.44 -1.20
CA VAL A 577 -23.77 15.91 -2.52
C VAL A 577 -24.73 17.08 -2.33
N GLN A 578 -24.47 18.18 -3.01
CA GLN A 578 -25.25 19.42 -2.84
C GLN A 578 -26.50 19.46 -3.72
N VAL A 579 -26.44 18.82 -4.90
CA VAL A 579 -27.56 18.80 -5.88
C VAL A 579 -28.56 17.69 -5.55
N PRO A 580 -29.79 18.01 -5.11
CA PRO A 580 -30.79 17.01 -4.72
C PRO A 580 -31.12 15.99 -5.81
N ALA A 581 -31.19 16.42 -7.07
CA ALA A 581 -31.50 15.54 -8.20
C ALA A 581 -30.49 14.41 -8.39
N ILE A 582 -29.21 14.62 -8.04
CA ILE A 582 -28.19 13.57 -8.09
C ILE A 582 -28.48 12.52 -7.02
N ARG A 583 -28.80 12.94 -5.79
CA ARG A 583 -29.20 12.04 -4.70
C ARG A 583 -30.41 11.20 -5.07
N GLU A 584 -31.42 11.83 -5.66
CA GLU A 584 -32.65 11.15 -6.10
C GLU A 584 -32.36 10.12 -7.21
N ARG A 585 -31.54 10.47 -8.22
CA ARG A 585 -31.13 9.51 -9.27
C ARG A 585 -30.41 8.30 -8.69
N MET A 586 -29.51 8.51 -7.73
CA MET A 586 -28.83 7.38 -7.08
C MET A 586 -29.79 6.49 -6.32
N VAL A 587 -30.71 7.06 -5.52
CA VAL A 587 -31.72 6.26 -4.82
C VAL A 587 -32.63 5.54 -5.80
N SER A 588 -33.00 6.15 -6.91
CA SER A 588 -33.73 5.52 -8.00
C SER A 588 -32.99 4.31 -8.59
N SER A 589 -31.66 4.46 -8.83
CA SER A 589 -30.82 3.37 -9.34
C SER A 589 -30.70 2.22 -8.34
N LEU A 590 -30.56 2.51 -7.05
CA LEU A 590 -30.46 1.51 -5.97
C LEU A 590 -31.70 0.61 -5.86
N ARG A 591 -32.87 1.06 -6.34
CA ARG A 591 -34.09 0.22 -6.40
C ARG A 591 -33.92 -1.01 -7.29
N HIS A 592 -33.01 -0.94 -8.28
CA HIS A 592 -32.69 -2.10 -9.13
C HIS A 592 -31.76 -3.10 -8.43
N VAL A 593 -31.08 -2.69 -7.38
CA VAL A 593 -30.24 -3.56 -6.55
C VAL A 593 -31.11 -4.15 -5.41
N SER A 594 -31.67 -3.27 -4.57
CA SER A 594 -32.49 -3.68 -3.42
C SER A 594 -33.45 -2.57 -2.98
N GLU A 595 -34.74 -2.84 -2.94
CA GLU A 595 -35.73 -1.88 -2.42
C GLU A 595 -35.50 -1.54 -0.93
N PRO A 596 -35.18 -2.49 -0.04
CA PRO A 596 -34.78 -2.17 1.34
C PRO A 596 -33.58 -1.24 1.41
N LEU A 597 -32.54 -1.46 0.61
CA LEU A 597 -31.37 -0.56 0.52
C LEU A 597 -31.77 0.84 0.10
N ALA A 598 -32.51 0.97 -0.99
CA ALA A 598 -32.99 2.26 -1.49
C ALA A 598 -33.80 3.02 -0.43
N ARG A 599 -34.68 2.34 0.31
CA ARG A 599 -35.47 2.92 1.43
C ARG A 599 -34.58 3.40 2.58
N ARG A 600 -33.61 2.59 3.01
CA ARG A 600 -32.67 2.96 4.10
C ARG A 600 -31.84 4.18 3.72
N VAL A 601 -31.32 4.21 2.49
CA VAL A 601 -30.53 5.33 1.98
C VAL A 601 -31.43 6.57 1.81
N GLY A 602 -32.57 6.44 1.15
CA GLY A 602 -33.52 7.53 0.94
C GLY A 602 -33.99 8.18 2.24
N LYS A 603 -34.35 7.36 3.25
CA LYS A 603 -34.74 7.86 4.58
C LYS A 603 -33.63 8.69 5.21
N GLY A 604 -32.38 8.23 5.15
CA GLY A 604 -31.24 8.96 5.69
C GLY A 604 -30.90 10.26 4.97
N LEU A 605 -31.33 10.38 3.70
CA LEU A 605 -31.19 11.60 2.89
C LEU A 605 -32.41 12.53 2.95
N GLY A 606 -33.42 12.20 3.76
CA GLY A 606 -34.65 12.99 3.88
C GLY A 606 -35.62 12.82 2.70
N ILE A 607 -35.44 11.81 1.86
CA ILE A 607 -36.33 11.51 0.74
C ILE A 607 -37.54 10.73 1.26
N GLN A 608 -38.68 11.40 1.38
CA GLN A 608 -39.91 10.83 1.95
C GLN A 608 -40.59 9.81 1.04
N THR A 609 -40.59 10.07 -0.25
CA THR A 609 -41.14 9.19 -1.26
C THR A 609 -40.04 8.73 -2.18
N LEU A 610 -39.86 7.41 -2.32
CA LEU A 610 -38.84 6.90 -3.23
C LEU A 610 -39.13 7.34 -4.68
N PRO A 611 -38.13 7.85 -5.39
CA PRO A 611 -38.29 8.15 -6.81
C PRO A 611 -38.56 6.88 -7.62
N GLU A 612 -39.20 7.00 -8.76
CA GLU A 612 -39.43 5.89 -9.68
C GLU A 612 -38.08 5.23 -10.07
N PRO A 613 -38.04 3.92 -10.30
CA PRO A 613 -36.83 3.26 -10.75
C PRO A 613 -36.33 3.84 -12.08
N MET A 614 -35.01 4.05 -12.21
CA MET A 614 -34.39 4.48 -13.45
C MET A 614 -34.69 3.49 -14.59
N PRO A 615 -34.82 3.96 -15.83
CA PRO A 615 -34.92 3.08 -16.99
C PRO A 615 -33.73 2.12 -17.05
N LYS A 616 -33.98 0.88 -17.46
CA LYS A 616 -32.94 -0.13 -17.69
C LYS A 616 -32.70 -0.28 -19.19
N ALA A 617 -31.44 -0.61 -19.54
CA ALA A 617 -31.11 -0.94 -20.94
C ALA A 617 -31.72 -2.27 -21.38
N LEU A 618 -31.91 -3.21 -20.42
CA LEU A 618 -32.59 -4.48 -20.67
C LEU A 618 -33.90 -4.53 -19.89
N ASP A 619 -35.02 -4.72 -20.57
CA ASP A 619 -36.36 -4.90 -19.96
C ASP A 619 -36.36 -6.18 -19.11
N LYS A 620 -35.74 -7.24 -19.62
CA LYS A 620 -35.65 -8.54 -18.95
C LYS A 620 -34.16 -8.86 -18.67
N PRO A 621 -33.69 -8.66 -17.42
CA PRO A 621 -32.34 -9.03 -17.09
C PRO A 621 -32.17 -10.56 -17.20
N PRO A 622 -30.95 -11.04 -17.46
CA PRO A 622 -30.64 -12.45 -17.44
C PRO A 622 -30.89 -13.03 -16.03
N GLN A 623 -31.16 -14.33 -15.98
CA GLN A 623 -31.19 -15.04 -14.71
C GLN A 623 -29.72 -15.30 -14.28
N PRO A 624 -29.33 -14.90 -13.06
CA PRO A 624 -28.01 -15.20 -12.58
C PRO A 624 -27.84 -16.71 -12.38
N GLU A 625 -26.65 -17.22 -12.61
CA GLU A 625 -26.30 -18.62 -12.41
C GLU A 625 -26.36 -19.00 -10.92
N VAL A 626 -26.07 -18.03 -10.05
CA VAL A 626 -26.18 -18.17 -8.58
C VAL A 626 -26.93 -16.95 -8.03
N SER A 627 -27.77 -17.18 -7.02
CA SER A 627 -28.53 -16.11 -6.36
C SER A 627 -27.74 -15.42 -5.24
N GLN A 628 -26.80 -16.13 -4.65
CA GLN A 628 -25.87 -15.67 -3.62
C GLN A 628 -24.53 -16.37 -3.81
N SER A 629 -23.44 -15.67 -3.48
CA SER A 629 -22.08 -16.19 -3.48
C SER A 629 -21.42 -15.82 -2.14
N PRO A 630 -21.46 -16.70 -1.14
CA PRO A 630 -20.90 -16.45 0.18
C PRO A 630 -19.44 -15.96 0.16
N PRO A 631 -18.55 -16.42 -0.76
CA PRO A 631 -17.19 -15.90 -0.88
C PRO A 631 -17.06 -14.39 -1.14
N LEU A 632 -18.14 -13.70 -1.50
CA LEU A 632 -18.16 -12.25 -1.67
C LEU A 632 -18.21 -11.49 -0.34
N SER A 633 -18.67 -12.12 0.74
CA SER A 633 -18.62 -11.56 2.10
C SER A 633 -17.20 -11.59 2.67
N LEU A 634 -16.78 -10.55 3.38
CA LEU A 634 -15.54 -10.52 4.15
C LEU A 634 -15.54 -11.58 5.26
N MET A 635 -16.73 -11.82 5.87
CA MET A 635 -16.89 -12.78 6.96
C MET A 635 -16.63 -14.24 6.55
N ALA A 636 -16.69 -14.52 5.24
CA ALA A 636 -16.36 -15.83 4.71
C ALA A 636 -14.84 -16.05 4.50
N ARG A 637 -14.01 -15.04 4.79
CA ARG A 637 -12.57 -15.02 4.50
C ARG A 637 -11.71 -14.69 5.71
N PRO A 638 -11.83 -15.45 6.83
CA PRO A 638 -11.09 -15.17 8.07
C PRO A 638 -9.58 -15.40 7.95
N GLY A 639 -9.10 -16.05 6.89
CA GLY A 639 -7.71 -16.44 6.72
C GLY A 639 -7.30 -17.60 7.61
N GLN A 640 -6.00 -17.74 7.86
CA GLN A 640 -5.46 -18.80 8.72
C GLN A 640 -5.59 -18.49 10.21
N GLY A 641 -6.15 -17.33 10.57
CA GLY A 641 -6.17 -16.84 11.93
C GLY A 641 -4.80 -16.33 12.39
N GLY A 642 -4.68 -16.07 13.69
CA GLY A 642 -3.45 -15.58 14.30
C GLY A 642 -3.51 -14.12 14.69
N VAL A 643 -2.54 -13.74 15.53
CA VAL A 643 -2.45 -12.39 16.09
C VAL A 643 -1.18 -11.65 15.67
N GLU A 644 -0.45 -12.20 14.70
CA GLU A 644 0.82 -11.65 14.24
C GLU A 644 0.67 -10.21 13.77
N ALA A 645 1.50 -9.34 14.33
CA ALA A 645 1.51 -7.89 14.12
C ALA A 645 0.19 -7.17 14.47
N ARG A 646 -0.73 -7.79 15.21
CA ARG A 646 -1.87 -7.08 15.80
C ARG A 646 -1.38 -6.17 16.91
N LYS A 647 -1.74 -4.91 16.84
CA LYS A 647 -1.38 -3.90 17.84
C LYS A 647 -2.34 -3.97 19.02
N VAL A 648 -1.82 -4.24 20.21
CA VAL A 648 -2.64 -4.34 21.44
C VAL A 648 -2.19 -3.28 22.44
N ALA A 649 -3.12 -2.42 22.86
CA ALA A 649 -2.89 -1.48 23.92
C ALA A 649 -3.09 -2.13 25.29
N ILE A 650 -2.16 -1.95 26.19
CA ILE A 650 -2.29 -2.28 27.61
C ILE A 650 -2.28 -0.94 28.34
N LEU A 651 -3.46 -0.51 28.86
CA LEU A 651 -3.53 0.79 29.54
C LEU A 651 -2.87 0.74 30.89
N VAL A 652 -1.97 1.67 31.15
CA VAL A 652 -1.24 1.74 32.40
C VAL A 652 -1.40 3.12 33.06
N ALA A 653 -1.45 3.12 34.38
CA ALA A 653 -1.49 4.34 35.19
C ALA A 653 -0.84 4.07 36.55
N PRO A 654 -0.43 5.11 37.33
CA PRO A 654 0.09 4.90 38.66
C PRO A 654 -0.86 4.08 39.55
N GLY A 655 -0.32 3.01 40.14
CA GLY A 655 -1.09 2.10 41.01
C GLY A 655 -1.77 0.92 40.33
N ILE A 656 -1.44 0.59 39.08
CA ILE A 656 -1.79 -0.71 38.48
C ILE A 656 -0.89 -1.80 39.06
N VAL A 657 -1.30 -3.08 38.91
CA VAL A 657 -0.48 -4.26 39.22
C VAL A 657 0.47 -4.52 38.06
N GLY A 658 1.75 -4.09 38.19
CA GLY A 658 2.76 -4.14 37.14
C GLY A 658 3.07 -5.55 36.66
N GLN A 659 3.20 -6.52 37.60
CA GLN A 659 3.50 -7.92 37.23
C GLN A 659 2.42 -8.53 36.33
N SER A 660 1.15 -8.21 36.60
CA SER A 660 0.02 -8.68 35.82
C SER A 660 0.10 -8.13 34.38
N ALA A 661 0.34 -6.83 34.23
CA ALA A 661 0.49 -6.17 32.92
C ALA A 661 1.67 -6.74 32.14
N MET A 662 2.83 -6.95 32.78
CA MET A 662 4.02 -7.55 32.17
C MET A 662 3.78 -8.98 31.70
N ASN A 663 3.03 -9.79 32.47
CA ASN A 663 2.74 -11.17 32.09
C ASN A 663 1.87 -11.22 30.83
N VAL A 664 0.85 -10.37 30.73
CA VAL A 664 0.00 -10.29 29.55
C VAL A 664 0.79 -9.79 28.34
N HIS A 665 1.61 -8.76 28.53
CA HIS A 665 2.52 -8.24 27.47
C HIS A 665 3.41 -9.37 26.93
N ALA A 666 4.11 -10.08 27.81
CA ALA A 666 5.00 -11.18 27.41
C ALA A 666 4.26 -12.30 26.67
N ALA A 667 3.06 -12.66 27.11
CA ALA A 667 2.26 -13.71 26.50
C ALA A 667 1.75 -13.31 25.12
N LEU A 668 1.30 -12.08 24.93
CA LEU A 668 0.89 -11.54 23.63
C LEU A 668 2.07 -11.44 22.64
N PHE A 669 3.20 -10.94 23.14
CA PHE A 669 4.42 -10.85 22.33
C PHE A 669 4.92 -12.23 21.88
N ALA A 670 4.85 -13.24 22.73
CA ALA A 670 5.22 -14.62 22.40
C ALA A 670 4.31 -15.24 21.32
N GLN A 671 3.09 -14.70 21.13
CA GLN A 671 2.16 -15.09 20.08
C GLN A 671 2.37 -14.27 18.77
N GLY A 672 3.32 -13.35 18.74
CA GLY A 672 3.61 -12.49 17.60
C GLY A 672 2.76 -11.22 17.51
N ALA A 673 1.93 -10.93 18.52
CA ALA A 673 1.26 -9.64 18.59
C ALA A 673 2.26 -8.53 18.96
N SER A 674 1.87 -7.28 18.77
CA SER A 674 2.62 -6.07 19.11
C SER A 674 1.98 -5.34 20.29
N PRO A 675 2.12 -5.85 21.53
CA PRO A 675 1.59 -5.19 22.71
C PRO A 675 2.39 -3.94 23.05
N ARG A 676 1.71 -2.90 23.52
CA ARG A 676 2.32 -1.65 23.98
C ARG A 676 1.67 -1.18 25.27
N PHE A 677 2.51 -0.67 26.19
CA PHE A 677 2.00 0.03 27.35
C PHE A 677 1.66 1.46 26.98
N VAL A 678 0.41 1.84 27.21
CA VAL A 678 -0.12 3.17 26.89
C VAL A 678 -0.57 3.84 28.18
N GLY A 679 0.04 4.96 28.53
CA GLY A 679 -0.17 5.62 29.82
C GLY A 679 -0.54 7.10 29.68
N PRO A 680 -0.67 7.83 30.80
CA PRO A 680 -0.88 9.27 30.78
C PRO A 680 0.32 10.05 30.24
N HIS A 681 1.50 9.44 30.23
CA HIS A 681 2.75 9.99 29.69
C HIS A 681 3.67 8.84 29.28
N ILE A 682 4.69 9.12 28.47
CA ILE A 682 5.75 8.18 28.11
C ILE A 682 6.74 8.07 29.27
N GLY A 683 7.31 6.87 29.47
CA GLY A 683 8.33 6.56 30.48
C GLY A 683 7.75 5.89 31.72
N ALA A 684 8.46 6.02 32.84
CA ALA A 684 8.22 5.22 34.05
C ALA A 684 6.83 5.46 34.66
N ILE A 685 6.16 4.35 35.01
CA ILE A 685 4.86 4.31 35.71
C ILE A 685 5.08 3.65 37.06
N GLU A 686 4.64 4.32 38.14
CA GLU A 686 4.68 3.79 39.49
C GLU A 686 3.61 2.71 39.69
N THR A 687 4.01 1.44 39.83
CA THR A 687 3.11 0.31 39.98
C THR A 687 2.77 0.02 41.44
N ALA A 688 1.65 -0.63 41.73
CA ALA A 688 1.22 -0.99 43.07
C ALA A 688 2.12 -2.04 43.74
N ASP A 689 2.77 -2.88 42.97
CA ASP A 689 3.63 -3.98 43.40
C ASP A 689 5.12 -3.68 43.26
N GLY A 690 5.49 -2.47 42.85
CA GLY A 690 6.88 -2.02 42.73
C GLY A 690 7.65 -2.61 41.55
N VAL A 691 6.96 -3.23 40.60
CA VAL A 691 7.52 -3.69 39.32
C VAL A 691 7.84 -2.47 38.46
N GLU A 692 9.07 -2.41 37.93
CA GLU A 692 9.45 -1.37 36.97
C GLU A 692 8.67 -1.55 35.67
N LEU A 693 7.95 -0.49 35.26
CA LEU A 693 7.19 -0.47 34.03
C LEU A 693 7.33 0.90 33.38
N GLU A 694 7.55 0.89 32.07
CA GLU A 694 7.60 2.11 31.25
C GLU A 694 6.52 2.09 30.19
N ALA A 695 5.77 3.19 30.09
CA ALA A 695 4.81 3.38 29.02
C ALA A 695 5.54 3.72 27.71
N ASP A 696 5.25 2.95 26.66
CA ASP A 696 5.79 3.13 25.32
C ASP A 696 5.16 4.33 24.60
N ALA A 697 3.92 4.64 24.96
CA ALA A 697 3.10 5.66 24.35
C ALA A 697 2.21 6.35 25.38
N SER A 698 1.70 7.53 25.04
CA SER A 698 0.70 8.22 25.83
C SER A 698 -0.68 8.18 25.15
N PHE A 699 -1.74 8.38 25.93
CA PHE A 699 -3.11 8.48 25.38
C PHE A 699 -3.24 9.56 24.31
N GLU A 700 -2.34 10.58 24.30
CA GLU A 700 -2.35 11.68 23.35
C GLU A 700 -1.76 11.28 22.01
N ASN A 701 -0.63 10.56 21.99
CA ASN A 701 0.09 10.25 20.75
C ASN A 701 -0.37 8.95 20.09
N GLU A 702 -0.92 8.00 20.87
CA GLU A 702 -1.47 6.75 20.32
C GLU A 702 -2.87 6.48 20.89
N PRO A 703 -3.91 7.13 20.37
CA PRO A 703 -5.29 6.93 20.81
C PRO A 703 -5.83 5.55 20.44
N GLY A 704 -6.92 5.12 21.13
CA GLY A 704 -7.48 3.78 21.09
C GLY A 704 -7.77 3.21 19.70
N PHE A 705 -8.22 4.04 18.78
CA PHE A 705 -8.58 3.58 17.44
C PHE A 705 -7.37 3.12 16.60
N LEU A 706 -6.12 3.40 17.00
CA LEU A 706 -4.91 2.89 16.32
C LEU A 706 -4.59 1.43 16.68
N PHE A 707 -5.24 0.85 17.68
CA PHE A 707 -4.98 -0.51 18.17
C PHE A 707 -6.07 -1.48 17.73
N ASP A 708 -5.70 -2.75 17.60
CA ASP A 708 -6.61 -3.86 17.23
C ASP A 708 -7.32 -4.47 18.42
N GLY A 709 -6.79 -4.28 19.62
CA GLY A 709 -7.38 -4.77 20.87
C GLY A 709 -6.88 -4.00 22.09
N LEU A 710 -7.59 -4.17 23.21
CA LEU A 710 -7.36 -3.46 24.46
C LEU A 710 -7.24 -4.42 25.63
N VAL A 711 -6.25 -4.20 26.49
CA VAL A 711 -6.14 -4.86 27.81
C VAL A 711 -6.22 -3.79 28.90
N LEU A 712 -7.05 -4.06 29.89
CA LEU A 712 -7.24 -3.25 31.10
C LEU A 712 -6.69 -4.04 32.30
N PRO A 713 -5.47 -3.74 32.77
CA PRO A 713 -4.82 -4.45 33.88
C PRO A 713 -5.53 -4.22 35.21
N ASP A 714 -5.32 -5.12 36.19
CA ASP A 714 -5.80 -4.98 37.54
C ASP A 714 -5.03 -3.89 38.32
N GLY A 715 -5.61 -3.46 39.44
CA GLY A 715 -5.04 -2.51 40.37
C GLY A 715 -6.02 -1.38 40.74
N ALA A 716 -6.63 -1.48 41.93
CA ALA A 716 -7.71 -0.60 42.33
C ALA A 716 -7.38 0.91 42.27
N GLN A 717 -6.11 1.29 42.58
CA GLN A 717 -5.70 2.68 42.47
C GLN A 717 -5.49 3.08 41.00
N GLY A 718 -4.82 2.25 40.19
CA GLY A 718 -4.63 2.51 38.78
C GLY A 718 -5.94 2.60 37.98
N VAL A 719 -6.91 1.74 38.32
CA VAL A 719 -8.28 1.79 37.77
C VAL A 719 -8.95 3.12 38.10
N LYS A 720 -8.76 3.63 39.31
CA LYS A 720 -9.31 4.94 39.70
C LYS A 720 -8.66 6.08 38.93
N GLU A 721 -7.35 6.03 38.71
CA GLU A 721 -6.64 7.04 37.88
C GLU A 721 -7.12 7.00 36.43
N LEU A 722 -7.20 5.79 35.84
CA LEU A 722 -7.74 5.61 34.48
C LEU A 722 -9.19 6.10 34.34
N ALA A 723 -10.04 5.80 35.35
CA ALA A 723 -11.44 6.27 35.35
C ALA A 723 -11.57 7.79 35.44
N GLY A 724 -10.56 8.47 35.98
CA GLY A 724 -10.46 9.94 36.04
C GLY A 724 -9.94 10.57 34.74
N ALA A 725 -9.31 9.80 33.86
CA ALA A 725 -8.74 10.27 32.62
C ALA A 725 -9.74 10.13 31.46
N GLY A 726 -10.24 11.25 30.93
CA GLY A 726 -11.18 11.23 29.81
C GLY A 726 -10.67 10.48 28.58
N GLN A 727 -9.40 10.67 28.24
CA GLN A 727 -8.74 9.98 27.12
C GLN A 727 -8.70 8.46 27.29
N ALA A 728 -8.52 7.95 28.53
CA ALA A 728 -8.61 6.53 28.80
C ALA A 728 -10.05 6.01 28.62
N MET A 729 -11.05 6.80 28.96
CA MET A 729 -12.45 6.45 28.71
C MET A 729 -12.78 6.47 27.21
N ASP A 730 -12.27 7.45 26.46
CA ASP A 730 -12.38 7.47 24.99
C ASP A 730 -11.75 6.21 24.38
N PHE A 731 -10.62 5.77 24.91
CA PHE A 731 -9.95 4.55 24.48
C PHE A 731 -10.86 3.32 24.62
N VAL A 732 -11.48 3.13 25.77
CA VAL A 732 -12.42 2.02 26.03
C VAL A 732 -13.64 2.13 25.12
N THR A 733 -14.20 3.32 24.99
CA THR A 733 -15.37 3.59 24.14
C THR A 733 -15.07 3.29 22.67
N ASP A 734 -13.92 3.74 22.15
CA ASP A 734 -13.52 3.53 20.76
C ASP A 734 -13.32 2.03 20.47
N GLN A 735 -12.66 1.31 21.37
CA GLN A 735 -12.46 -0.13 21.20
C GLN A 735 -13.79 -0.90 21.12
N TYR A 736 -14.76 -0.56 22.00
CA TYR A 736 -16.08 -1.16 21.95
C TYR A 736 -16.86 -0.77 20.69
N ARG A 737 -16.92 0.52 20.36
CA ARG A 737 -17.63 1.07 19.19
C ARG A 737 -17.10 0.50 17.88
N HIS A 738 -15.81 0.24 17.82
CA HIS A 738 -15.16 -0.35 16.64
C HIS A 738 -15.19 -1.90 16.67
N ALA A 739 -16.01 -2.49 17.53
CA ALA A 739 -16.22 -3.92 17.68
C ALA A 739 -14.93 -4.73 17.95
N LYS A 740 -13.90 -4.10 18.56
CA LYS A 740 -12.61 -4.72 18.86
C LYS A 740 -12.62 -5.46 20.18
N PRO A 741 -11.76 -6.47 20.38
CA PRO A 741 -11.70 -7.21 21.63
C PRO A 741 -11.14 -6.37 22.79
N ILE A 742 -11.72 -6.57 23.97
CA ILE A 742 -11.32 -5.93 25.23
C ILE A 742 -11.12 -7.01 26.28
N MET A 743 -9.93 -7.08 26.87
CA MET A 743 -9.65 -7.92 28.03
C MET A 743 -9.67 -7.09 29.29
N VAL A 744 -10.42 -7.55 30.30
CA VAL A 744 -10.54 -6.89 31.62
C VAL A 744 -10.02 -7.80 32.73
N MET A 745 -9.25 -7.24 33.66
CA MET A 745 -8.59 -7.97 34.73
C MET A 745 -8.96 -7.37 36.09
N GLY A 746 -9.48 -8.20 37.00
CA GLY A 746 -9.79 -7.82 38.38
C GLY A 746 -10.67 -6.58 38.49
N ALA A 747 -10.19 -5.54 39.15
CA ALA A 747 -10.92 -4.30 39.40
C ALA A 747 -11.23 -3.49 38.11
N SER A 748 -10.57 -3.77 36.99
CA SER A 748 -10.69 -2.95 35.78
C SER A 748 -12.02 -3.09 35.03
N SER A 749 -12.86 -4.07 35.41
CA SER A 749 -14.26 -4.18 34.95
C SER A 749 -15.06 -2.89 35.22
N ALA A 750 -14.72 -2.16 36.28
CA ALA A 750 -15.34 -0.88 36.59
C ALA A 750 -15.12 0.21 35.51
N LEU A 751 -14.08 0.06 34.66
CA LEU A 751 -13.83 0.99 33.55
C LEU A 751 -14.85 0.82 32.42
N LEU A 752 -15.37 -0.40 32.21
CA LEU A 752 -16.46 -0.63 31.26
C LEU A 752 -17.72 0.10 31.71
N ASP A 753 -18.10 -0.06 32.99
CA ASP A 753 -19.25 0.65 33.55
C ASP A 753 -19.10 2.17 33.44
N ARG A 754 -17.90 2.68 33.77
CA ARG A 754 -17.56 4.11 33.70
C ARG A 754 -17.61 4.67 32.27
N ALA A 755 -17.22 3.88 31.26
CA ALA A 755 -17.30 4.23 29.86
C ALA A 755 -18.69 3.97 29.25
N GLY A 756 -19.64 3.40 30.01
CA GLY A 756 -20.96 3.05 29.52
C GLY A 756 -20.98 1.87 28.57
N VAL A 757 -19.97 1.01 28.62
CA VAL A 757 -19.83 -0.17 27.76
C VAL A 757 -20.59 -1.35 28.36
N PRO A 758 -21.62 -1.88 27.67
CA PRO A 758 -22.35 -3.06 28.15
C PRO A 758 -21.50 -4.32 27.98
N VAL A 759 -21.63 -5.26 28.88
CA VAL A 759 -20.97 -6.58 28.82
C VAL A 759 -21.84 -7.64 28.13
N GLU A 760 -23.08 -7.27 27.80
CA GLU A 760 -24.02 -8.12 27.06
C GLU A 760 -24.26 -7.53 25.66
N LEU A 761 -24.47 -8.41 24.69
CA LEU A 761 -24.84 -8.03 23.33
C LEU A 761 -26.21 -7.36 23.26
N PRO A 762 -26.47 -6.43 22.31
CA PRO A 762 -27.79 -5.82 22.12
C PRO A 762 -28.92 -6.84 21.86
N GLY A 763 -28.58 -7.97 21.26
CA GLY A 763 -29.50 -9.10 21.04
C GLY A 763 -29.66 -10.04 22.22
N GLY A 764 -28.96 -9.78 23.32
CA GLY A 764 -28.85 -10.66 24.49
C GLY A 764 -27.70 -11.64 24.39
N GLY A 765 -27.24 -12.10 25.55
CA GLY A 765 -26.09 -13.01 25.68
C GLY A 765 -24.74 -12.29 25.92
N VAL A 766 -23.73 -13.09 26.24
CA VAL A 766 -22.39 -12.59 26.56
C VAL A 766 -21.72 -12.08 25.30
N ASP A 767 -21.08 -10.96 25.41
CA ASP A 767 -20.27 -10.39 24.32
C ASP A 767 -18.94 -11.18 24.16
N PRO A 768 -18.71 -11.87 23.02
CA PRO A 768 -17.52 -12.69 22.82
C PRO A 768 -16.22 -11.88 22.69
N GLY A 769 -16.34 -10.59 22.43
CA GLY A 769 -15.19 -9.69 22.36
C GLY A 769 -14.86 -9.01 23.69
N ILE A 770 -15.57 -9.30 24.80
CA ILE A 770 -15.21 -8.84 26.14
C ILE A 770 -14.74 -10.06 26.93
N VAL A 771 -13.44 -10.15 27.17
CA VAL A 771 -12.81 -11.28 27.86
C VAL A 771 -12.48 -10.86 29.30
N ALA A 772 -13.15 -11.47 30.27
CA ALA A 772 -12.85 -11.26 31.68
C ALA A 772 -11.82 -12.27 32.18
N ASP A 773 -10.78 -11.80 32.88
CA ASP A 773 -9.85 -12.66 33.59
C ASP A 773 -10.47 -13.11 34.92
N ASP A 774 -10.80 -14.36 34.97
CA ASP A 774 -11.37 -15.03 36.16
C ASP A 774 -10.29 -15.70 37.04
N GLY A 775 -9.01 -15.49 36.73
CA GLY A 775 -7.89 -16.09 37.41
C GLY A 775 -7.62 -17.56 37.05
N SER A 776 -8.32 -18.12 36.06
CA SER A 776 -8.10 -19.49 35.56
C SER A 776 -6.80 -19.66 34.78
N GLY A 777 -6.20 -18.55 34.34
CA GLY A 777 -5.02 -18.54 33.45
C GLY A 777 -5.32 -18.73 31.97
N THR A 778 -6.59 -18.78 31.56
CA THR A 778 -7.02 -18.97 30.18
C THR A 778 -7.40 -17.67 29.45
N ALA A 779 -7.50 -16.56 30.18
CA ALA A 779 -8.01 -15.30 29.66
C ALA A 779 -7.16 -14.74 28.49
N VAL A 780 -5.83 -14.85 28.56
CA VAL A 780 -4.97 -14.39 27.47
C VAL A 780 -5.20 -15.18 26.18
N GLN A 781 -5.38 -16.51 26.29
CA GLN A 781 -5.67 -17.34 25.13
C GLN A 781 -7.04 -16.99 24.53
N ALA A 782 -8.07 -16.82 25.36
CA ALA A 782 -9.39 -16.40 24.90
C ALA A 782 -9.35 -15.01 24.25
N PHE A 783 -8.54 -14.10 24.77
CA PHE A 783 -8.32 -12.79 24.16
C PHE A 783 -7.61 -12.89 22.80
N CYS A 784 -6.61 -13.77 22.68
CA CYS A 784 -5.95 -14.03 21.39
C CYS A 784 -6.94 -14.58 20.36
N GLU A 785 -7.84 -15.48 20.75
CA GLU A 785 -8.89 -16.01 19.87
C GLU A 785 -9.85 -14.90 19.43
N ALA A 786 -10.29 -14.04 20.36
CA ALA A 786 -11.11 -12.88 20.05
C ALA A 786 -10.38 -11.88 19.13
N LEU A 787 -9.07 -11.67 19.34
CA LEU A 787 -8.24 -10.80 18.51
C LEU A 787 -8.02 -11.37 17.10
N ALA A 788 -7.89 -12.69 16.99
CA ALA A 788 -7.78 -13.37 15.70
C ALA A 788 -9.08 -13.28 14.87
N ALA A 789 -10.23 -13.26 15.54
CA ALA A 789 -11.53 -13.02 14.90
C ALA A 789 -11.68 -11.60 14.34
N HIS A 790 -10.77 -10.70 14.68
CA HIS A 790 -10.65 -9.31 14.26
C HIS A 790 -11.74 -8.40 14.83
N ARG A 791 -13.05 -8.68 14.60
CA ARG A 791 -14.16 -7.84 15.06
C ARG A 791 -15.34 -8.69 15.54
N HIS A 792 -16.13 -8.09 16.42
CA HIS A 792 -17.32 -8.65 17.03
C HIS A 792 -18.54 -7.80 16.63
N PRO A 793 -19.02 -7.91 15.36
CA PRO A 793 -20.03 -7.04 14.79
C PRO A 793 -21.41 -7.20 15.41
N GLU A 794 -21.64 -8.23 16.22
CA GLU A 794 -22.88 -8.46 16.97
C GLU A 794 -23.18 -7.32 17.97
N ARG A 795 -22.18 -6.50 18.32
CA ARG A 795 -22.31 -5.27 19.12
C ARG A 795 -22.99 -4.13 18.40
N GLU A 796 -22.99 -4.17 17.08
CA GLU A 796 -23.36 -3.01 16.28
C GLU A 796 -24.87 -2.75 16.34
N THR A 797 -25.21 -1.52 16.62
CA THR A 797 -26.56 -0.98 16.57
C THR A 797 -26.62 0.27 15.69
N GLU A 798 -27.80 0.61 15.23
CA GLU A 798 -28.03 1.82 14.43
C GLU A 798 -29.16 2.66 15.06
N PRO A 799 -28.81 3.81 15.67
CA PRO A 799 -27.45 4.36 15.88
C PRO A 799 -26.63 3.57 16.91
N PRO A 800 -25.29 3.75 16.93
CA PRO A 800 -24.43 3.15 17.97
C PRO A 800 -24.89 3.51 19.37
N MET A 801 -24.86 2.55 20.29
CA MET A 801 -25.27 2.77 21.68
C MET A 801 -24.20 3.46 22.53
N VAL A 802 -22.91 3.28 22.20
CA VAL A 802 -21.76 3.81 22.94
C VAL A 802 -20.93 4.69 22.02
#